data_41eab58aff7c8d5c1f47a6e7fe00f450
#
_entry.id   41eab58aff7c8d5c1f47a6e7fe00f450
#
_cell.length_a   1.000
_cell.length_b   1.000
_cell.length_c   1.000
_cell.angle_alpha   90.00
_cell.angle_beta   90.00
_cell.angle_gamma   90.00
#
_symmetry.space_group_name_H-M   'P 1'
#
loop_
_entity.id
_entity.type
_entity.pdbx_description
1 polymer ?
#
loop_
_entity_poly.entity_id
_entity_poly.type
_entity_poly.pdbx_seq_one_letter_code
_entity_poly.pdbx_strand_id
1 'polypeptide(L)'
;MVSAAPAADTNKDKECLACHGEAGMKSGAGKSISINPAKHAASAHGILGCQDCHTDIKEFPHPAKVLKVQCATCHADEAKAFPASAHAALGDAACATCHGSVHELTTAENLMPGKCTECHAEEVTALASSIHGQAAKKGDKDAPKCVSCHGPIHAVKASSEADSTVARKNMADTCAKCHSDAGFLSRHQIPVAHPADSYKQSVHGRAVALGKEAATCSSCHGTHDILPATDSRSSVNHWKVAATCGQCHKEIAREFNDSVHGEAVKNGVRDAPVCIDCHGEHLIMDPKNPGSPLNAENVSSQTCGRCHGDARLALRYDLPVDRLTSYADSYHGLALKEGKVTAANCASCHGVHSILRSSDPRSTINPANLAKTCGQCHQGVVDSKFVIGPVHVQTSTGAAHPVVLWIRWTYWMLIPMTLGFMVLHNLLDFLRKLMYPRPHHVSGAKVTRMNRNFRIAHWGVIFSFPTLVITGFALKYPDAFWSRPLLMWEGHFAFRGGLHRSAAVILVASTLYHVIHLAINKRDRMFVWAMIPQIKDATDIVQVFSYNLGITKVEPKFAKFNYAEKLEYLAFMWGTLVMTVSGLALWFNNFMLRHFPKWVTDAATAVHYYEALLATFAILIWHSYMVMFDPLVYPLDTAFIDGKVPAEHYRHARPEYYRALQRAHLIEEPTNPAEFKDEQEDDNSGGEPHEKA
;
A
#
# COMPACT_ATOMS: atom_id res chain seq x y z
N MET A 1 -8.60 -50.32 -25.58
CA MET A 1 -8.65 -51.72 -26.08
C MET A 1 -7.26 -51.99 -26.70
N VAL A 2 -6.39 -52.62 -25.95
CA VAL A 2 -5.08 -53.08 -26.48
C VAL A 2 -5.38 -54.25 -27.35
N SER A 3 -5.21 -54.08 -28.65
CA SER A 3 -5.25 -55.19 -29.63
C SER A 3 -4.15 -56.16 -29.27
N ALA A 4 -4.50 -57.40 -28.93
CA ALA A 4 -3.53 -58.47 -28.76
C ALA A 4 -2.74 -58.61 -30.07
N ALA A 5 -1.44 -58.42 -30.01
CA ALA A 5 -0.55 -58.70 -31.13
C ALA A 5 -0.67 -60.19 -31.54
N PRO A 6 -0.64 -60.53 -32.83
CA PRO A 6 -0.67 -61.87 -33.21
C PRO A 6 0.52 -62.67 -32.66
N ALA A 7 0.25 -63.87 -32.16
CA ALA A 7 1.28 -64.74 -31.63
C ALA A 7 2.38 -64.90 -32.67
N ALA A 8 3.65 -64.77 -32.30
CA ALA A 8 4.81 -64.97 -33.13
C ALA A 8 4.73 -66.37 -33.80
N ASP A 9 5.01 -66.45 -35.08
CA ASP A 9 5.11 -67.69 -35.82
C ASP A 9 6.42 -68.39 -35.36
N THR A 10 6.32 -69.13 -34.26
CA THR A 10 7.43 -69.84 -33.62
C THR A 10 8.09 -70.89 -34.52
N ASN A 11 7.60 -71.03 -35.75
CA ASN A 11 8.16 -72.04 -36.70
C ASN A 11 9.36 -71.48 -37.47
N LYS A 12 9.48 -70.16 -37.67
CA LYS A 12 10.57 -69.52 -38.42
C LYS A 12 11.93 -69.62 -37.75
N ASP A 13 11.97 -69.62 -36.39
CA ASP A 13 13.21 -69.56 -35.62
C ASP A 13 13.73 -70.92 -35.14
N LYS A 14 13.01 -72.02 -35.40
CA LYS A 14 13.39 -73.35 -34.95
C LYS A 14 14.75 -73.79 -35.49
N GLU A 15 15.09 -73.47 -36.72
CA GLU A 15 16.38 -73.82 -37.33
C GLU A 15 17.56 -73.06 -36.68
N CYS A 16 17.37 -71.77 -36.34
CA CYS A 16 18.35 -70.98 -35.64
C CYS A 16 18.55 -71.44 -34.20
N LEU A 17 17.43 -71.67 -33.47
CA LEU A 17 17.44 -72.08 -32.08
C LEU A 17 17.91 -73.52 -31.88
N ALA A 18 17.87 -74.40 -32.93
CA ALA A 18 18.46 -75.72 -32.82
C ALA A 18 19.94 -75.72 -32.50
N CYS A 19 20.67 -74.68 -32.87
CA CYS A 19 22.07 -74.44 -32.50
C CYS A 19 22.20 -73.36 -31.46
N HIS A 20 21.66 -72.16 -31.70
CA HIS A 20 21.82 -70.99 -30.83
C HIS A 20 21.02 -71.09 -29.54
N GLY A 21 20.04 -71.98 -29.40
CA GLY A 21 19.29 -72.27 -28.19
C GLY A 21 20.08 -73.12 -27.16
N GLU A 22 21.17 -73.77 -27.61
CA GLU A 22 22.01 -74.58 -26.78
C GLU A 22 22.85 -73.81 -25.80
N ALA A 23 22.77 -74.18 -24.54
CA ALA A 23 23.52 -73.49 -23.47
C ALA A 23 25.03 -73.74 -23.69
N GLY A 24 25.81 -72.64 -23.68
CA GLY A 24 27.26 -72.70 -23.80
C GLY A 24 27.80 -72.71 -25.24
N MET A 25 27.00 -72.54 -26.23
CA MET A 25 27.44 -72.42 -27.62
C MET A 25 28.38 -71.22 -27.79
N LYS A 26 29.55 -71.44 -28.45
CA LYS A 26 30.55 -70.44 -28.70
C LYS A 26 30.89 -70.30 -30.18
N SER A 27 31.21 -69.09 -30.61
CA SER A 27 31.77 -68.83 -31.95
C SER A 27 33.21 -69.39 -32.04
N GLY A 28 33.73 -69.46 -33.25
CA GLY A 28 35.16 -69.86 -33.49
C GLY A 28 36.18 -68.96 -32.80
N ALA A 29 35.79 -67.76 -32.37
CA ALA A 29 36.58 -66.83 -31.53
C ALA A 29 36.35 -66.99 -30.03
N GLY A 30 35.62 -67.97 -29.54
CA GLY A 30 35.34 -68.29 -28.15
C GLY A 30 34.23 -67.43 -27.50
N LYS A 31 33.61 -66.52 -28.24
CA LYS A 31 32.51 -65.68 -27.73
C LYS A 31 31.23 -66.48 -27.66
N SER A 32 30.47 -66.39 -26.55
CA SER A 32 29.15 -66.98 -26.43
C SER A 32 28.19 -66.43 -27.50
N ILE A 33 27.52 -67.33 -28.21
CA ILE A 33 26.48 -67.07 -29.20
C ILE A 33 25.19 -67.78 -28.87
N SER A 34 25.12 -68.30 -27.64
CA SER A 34 23.91 -68.92 -27.06
C SER A 34 22.86 -67.85 -26.76
N ILE A 35 21.64 -68.16 -27.14
CA ILE A 35 20.45 -67.28 -26.93
C ILE A 35 19.48 -68.06 -26.04
N ASN A 36 18.94 -67.43 -25.00
CA ASN A 36 17.86 -67.99 -24.22
C ASN A 36 16.51 -67.76 -24.93
N PRO A 37 15.85 -68.84 -25.46
CA PRO A 37 14.62 -68.69 -26.27
C PRO A 37 13.47 -68.02 -25.43
N ALA A 38 13.36 -68.39 -24.16
CA ALA A 38 12.30 -67.84 -23.30
C ALA A 38 12.50 -66.34 -23.02
N LYS A 39 13.75 -65.92 -22.81
CA LYS A 39 14.05 -64.49 -22.60
C LYS A 39 13.87 -63.69 -23.89
N HIS A 40 14.25 -64.25 -25.06
CA HIS A 40 13.99 -63.63 -26.36
C HIS A 40 12.49 -63.43 -26.60
N ALA A 41 11.70 -64.50 -26.42
CA ALA A 41 10.25 -64.43 -26.57
C ALA A 41 9.57 -63.43 -25.61
N ALA A 42 10.16 -63.22 -24.41
CA ALA A 42 9.68 -62.24 -23.43
C ALA A 42 10.23 -60.83 -23.67
N SER A 43 11.14 -60.63 -24.63
CA SER A 43 11.75 -59.34 -24.92
C SER A 43 10.82 -58.39 -25.70
N ALA A 44 11.16 -57.09 -25.74
CA ALA A 44 10.44 -56.12 -26.58
C ALA A 44 10.39 -56.49 -28.06
N HIS A 45 11.36 -57.29 -28.56
CA HIS A 45 11.44 -57.81 -29.92
C HIS A 45 11.01 -59.28 -30.05
N GLY A 46 10.44 -59.86 -29.00
CA GLY A 46 10.03 -61.28 -29.02
C GLY A 46 8.97 -61.68 -30.07
N ILE A 47 8.36 -60.69 -30.73
CA ILE A 47 7.45 -60.91 -31.88
C ILE A 47 8.15 -60.99 -33.25
N LEU A 48 9.45 -60.60 -33.28
CA LEU A 48 10.26 -60.65 -34.51
C LEU A 48 11.00 -61.95 -34.68
N GLY A 49 11.16 -62.39 -35.89
CA GLY A 49 11.99 -63.59 -36.24
C GLY A 49 13.47 -63.21 -36.26
N CYS A 50 14.37 -64.21 -36.11
CA CYS A 50 15.82 -63.99 -36.15
C CYS A 50 16.27 -63.31 -37.45
N GLN A 51 15.68 -63.70 -38.62
CA GLN A 51 16.01 -63.18 -39.95
C GLN A 51 15.47 -61.74 -40.16
N ASP A 52 14.58 -61.23 -39.34
CA ASP A 52 14.10 -59.83 -39.43
C ASP A 52 15.22 -58.90 -39.12
N CYS A 53 16.17 -59.32 -38.23
CA CYS A 53 17.36 -58.59 -37.88
C CYS A 53 18.62 -59.05 -38.57
N HIS A 54 18.80 -60.39 -38.71
CA HIS A 54 19.92 -61.05 -39.39
C HIS A 54 19.60 -61.29 -40.86
N THR A 55 19.39 -60.24 -41.64
CA THR A 55 18.90 -60.24 -42.99
C THR A 55 19.88 -60.83 -43.99
N ASP A 56 21.15 -60.97 -43.62
CA ASP A 56 22.23 -61.57 -44.43
C ASP A 56 22.26 -63.07 -44.33
N ILE A 57 21.60 -63.72 -43.39
CA ILE A 57 21.57 -65.14 -43.19
C ILE A 57 20.48 -65.80 -44.11
N LYS A 58 20.91 -66.50 -45.17
CA LYS A 58 20.02 -67.14 -46.18
C LYS A 58 20.07 -68.65 -46.15
N GLU A 59 21.17 -69.22 -45.64
CA GLU A 59 21.48 -70.65 -45.69
C GLU A 59 21.93 -71.18 -44.37
N PHE A 60 21.69 -72.45 -44.05
CA PHE A 60 22.06 -73.09 -42.79
C PHE A 60 22.86 -74.40 -43.12
N PRO A 61 24.08 -74.61 -42.53
CA PRO A 61 24.79 -73.65 -41.62
C PRO A 61 25.29 -72.43 -42.41
N HIS A 62 25.28 -71.24 -41.71
CA HIS A 62 25.68 -69.97 -42.28
C HIS A 62 27.21 -69.73 -42.10
N PRO A 63 27.82 -68.81 -42.86
CA PRO A 63 29.21 -68.35 -42.62
C PRO A 63 29.44 -67.86 -41.21
N ALA A 64 30.66 -68.07 -40.68
CA ALA A 64 31.03 -67.70 -39.33
C ALA A 64 31.01 -66.18 -39.11
N LYS A 65 31.07 -65.33 -40.15
CA LYS A 65 30.99 -63.89 -40.10
C LYS A 65 29.65 -63.41 -40.61
N VAL A 66 28.82 -62.89 -39.73
CA VAL A 66 27.54 -62.26 -40.03
C VAL A 66 27.67 -60.74 -39.99
N LEU A 67 26.82 -60.04 -40.71
CA LEU A 67 26.79 -58.57 -40.69
C LEU A 67 26.27 -58.09 -39.35
N LYS A 68 26.79 -56.91 -38.91
CA LYS A 68 26.28 -56.25 -37.73
C LYS A 68 24.88 -55.76 -38.00
N VAL A 69 23.93 -56.08 -37.10
CA VAL A 69 22.55 -55.62 -37.17
C VAL A 69 22.50 -54.11 -37.03
N GLN A 70 21.74 -53.48 -37.93
CA GLN A 70 21.55 -52.01 -37.92
C GLN A 70 20.21 -51.64 -37.31
N CYS A 71 20.24 -51.16 -36.07
CA CYS A 71 19.05 -50.74 -35.33
C CYS A 71 18.29 -49.64 -36.09
N ALA A 72 19.02 -48.76 -36.77
CA ALA A 72 18.50 -47.62 -37.54
C ALA A 72 17.53 -48.04 -38.69
N THR A 73 17.53 -49.31 -39.10
CA THR A 73 16.62 -49.80 -40.15
C THR A 73 15.15 -49.70 -39.72
N CYS A 74 14.88 -49.92 -38.42
CA CYS A 74 13.52 -49.83 -37.85
C CYS A 74 13.37 -48.64 -36.91
N HIS A 75 14.44 -48.23 -36.23
CA HIS A 75 14.49 -47.11 -35.26
C HIS A 75 15.18 -45.90 -35.88
N ALA A 76 14.71 -45.45 -37.05
CA ALA A 76 15.33 -44.37 -37.82
C ALA A 76 15.33 -43.04 -37.10
N ASP A 77 14.25 -42.70 -36.38
CA ASP A 77 14.10 -41.43 -35.67
C ASP A 77 15.04 -41.34 -34.45
N GLU A 78 15.12 -42.40 -33.65
CA GLU A 78 16.03 -42.52 -32.53
C GLU A 78 17.50 -42.50 -32.99
N ALA A 79 17.82 -43.22 -34.03
CA ALA A 79 19.16 -43.28 -34.62
C ALA A 79 19.60 -41.90 -35.20
N LYS A 80 18.66 -41.15 -35.76
CA LYS A 80 18.88 -39.77 -36.25
C LYS A 80 19.07 -38.78 -35.12
N ALA A 81 18.29 -38.91 -34.03
CA ALA A 81 18.33 -38.01 -32.91
C ALA A 81 19.57 -38.21 -32.02
N PHE A 82 20.02 -39.47 -31.85
CA PHE A 82 21.07 -39.86 -30.91
C PHE A 82 22.42 -39.14 -31.10
N PRO A 83 22.94 -38.96 -32.34
CA PRO A 83 24.23 -38.29 -32.57
C PRO A 83 24.29 -36.82 -32.06
N ALA A 84 23.13 -36.19 -31.91
CA ALA A 84 23.01 -34.85 -31.36
C ALA A 84 22.73 -34.83 -29.84
N SER A 85 22.74 -36.00 -29.19
CA SER A 85 22.51 -36.10 -27.74
C SER A 85 23.77 -35.99 -26.94
N ALA A 86 23.65 -35.67 -25.65
CA ALA A 86 24.74 -35.65 -24.67
C ALA A 86 25.44 -37.03 -24.54
N HIS A 87 24.80 -38.12 -24.94
CA HIS A 87 25.34 -39.48 -24.94
C HIS A 87 25.97 -39.92 -26.27
N ALA A 88 26.08 -39.04 -27.25
CA ALA A 88 26.63 -39.35 -28.57
C ALA A 88 28.05 -39.96 -28.50
N ALA A 89 28.84 -39.62 -27.50
CA ALA A 89 30.18 -40.17 -27.31
C ALA A 89 30.25 -41.67 -27.08
N LEU A 90 29.11 -42.32 -26.73
CA LEU A 90 29.02 -43.79 -26.62
C LEU A 90 29.09 -44.51 -28.00
N GLY A 91 28.91 -43.78 -29.09
CA GLY A 91 29.04 -44.27 -30.45
C GLY A 91 28.12 -45.46 -30.75
N ASP A 92 28.58 -46.38 -31.56
CA ASP A 92 27.83 -47.57 -32.00
C ASP A 92 27.41 -48.53 -30.87
N ALA A 93 28.08 -48.45 -29.71
CA ALA A 93 27.76 -49.29 -28.57
C ALA A 93 26.58 -48.75 -27.73
N ALA A 94 26.16 -47.53 -28.01
CA ALA A 94 25.16 -46.81 -27.21
C ALA A 94 23.86 -47.58 -27.01
N CYS A 95 23.30 -48.11 -28.09
CA CYS A 95 22.05 -48.87 -28.02
C CYS A 95 22.15 -50.02 -27.01
N ALA A 96 23.19 -50.85 -27.14
CA ALA A 96 23.40 -52.00 -26.26
C ALA A 96 23.81 -51.62 -24.84
N THR A 97 24.49 -50.49 -24.65
CA THR A 97 24.89 -49.99 -23.33
C THR A 97 23.65 -49.69 -22.45
N CYS A 98 22.66 -49.03 -23.04
CA CYS A 98 21.42 -48.69 -22.32
C CYS A 98 20.40 -49.85 -22.37
N HIS A 99 20.17 -50.43 -23.52
CA HIS A 99 19.14 -51.43 -23.74
C HIS A 99 19.58 -52.88 -23.40
N GLY A 100 20.86 -53.09 -23.17
CA GLY A 100 21.42 -54.41 -22.81
C GLY A 100 21.55 -55.36 -24.02
N SER A 101 21.46 -56.66 -23.77
CA SER A 101 21.54 -57.68 -24.83
C SER A 101 20.37 -57.52 -25.80
N VAL A 102 20.68 -57.41 -27.10
CA VAL A 102 19.68 -57.25 -28.17
C VAL A 102 18.65 -58.39 -28.22
N HIS A 103 18.99 -59.57 -27.69
CA HIS A 103 18.09 -60.71 -27.61
C HIS A 103 17.24 -60.78 -26.32
N GLU A 104 17.49 -59.85 -25.34
CA GLU A 104 16.81 -59.79 -24.03
C GLU A 104 16.35 -58.38 -23.77
N LEU A 105 16.04 -57.56 -24.81
CA LEU A 105 15.65 -56.18 -24.67
C LEU A 105 14.41 -56.00 -23.79
N THR A 106 14.49 -55.15 -22.80
CA THR A 106 13.34 -54.77 -22.00
C THR A 106 12.69 -53.48 -22.54
N THR A 107 11.42 -53.28 -22.24
CA THR A 107 10.72 -52.04 -22.60
C THR A 107 11.36 -50.84 -21.93
N ALA A 108 11.28 -49.67 -22.58
CA ALA A 108 11.86 -48.43 -22.06
C ALA A 108 11.35 -48.09 -20.63
N GLU A 109 10.11 -48.47 -20.32
CA GLU A 109 9.52 -48.26 -18.99
C GLU A 109 10.24 -49.05 -17.88
N ASN A 110 10.78 -50.21 -18.18
CA ASN A 110 11.48 -51.09 -17.26
C ASN A 110 12.98 -50.75 -17.12
N LEU A 111 13.51 -49.89 -17.99
CA LEU A 111 14.92 -49.47 -17.93
C LEU A 111 15.17 -48.33 -16.94
N MET A 112 14.18 -47.48 -16.74
CA MET A 112 14.35 -46.32 -15.88
C MET A 112 13.81 -46.58 -14.47
N PRO A 113 14.48 -46.08 -13.40
CA PRO A 113 15.77 -45.37 -13.38
C PRO A 113 17.00 -46.27 -13.36
N GLY A 114 16.83 -47.60 -13.30
CA GLY A 114 17.90 -48.56 -13.07
C GLY A 114 19.14 -48.38 -13.96
N LYS A 115 18.96 -48.25 -15.25
CA LYS A 115 20.07 -48.07 -16.19
C LYS A 115 20.76 -46.70 -16.09
N CYS A 116 20.03 -45.65 -15.74
CA CYS A 116 20.62 -44.33 -15.51
C CYS A 116 21.57 -44.38 -14.29
N THR A 117 21.26 -45.17 -13.27
CA THR A 117 22.06 -45.31 -12.05
C THR A 117 23.47 -45.84 -12.30
N GLU A 118 23.71 -46.60 -13.37
CA GLU A 118 25.04 -47.12 -13.67
C GLU A 118 26.09 -46.03 -13.92
N CYS A 119 25.66 -44.86 -14.43
CA CYS A 119 26.51 -43.71 -14.69
C CYS A 119 26.14 -42.46 -13.87
N HIS A 120 24.87 -42.31 -13.50
CA HIS A 120 24.29 -41.15 -12.78
C HIS A 120 23.80 -41.53 -11.36
N ALA A 121 24.63 -42.27 -10.61
CA ALA A 121 24.25 -42.80 -9.28
C ALA A 121 23.93 -41.69 -8.26
N GLU A 122 24.66 -40.57 -8.31
CA GLU A 122 24.48 -39.45 -7.39
C GLU A 122 23.16 -38.74 -7.64
N GLU A 123 22.85 -38.42 -8.91
CA GLU A 123 21.61 -37.76 -9.32
C GLU A 123 20.38 -38.62 -9.04
N VAL A 124 20.47 -39.92 -9.29
CA VAL A 124 19.36 -40.86 -9.02
C VAL A 124 19.13 -40.98 -7.51
N THR A 125 20.20 -41.04 -6.71
CA THR A 125 20.10 -41.07 -5.23
C THR A 125 19.50 -39.77 -4.68
N ALA A 126 19.94 -38.62 -5.18
CA ALA A 126 19.40 -37.31 -4.82
C ALA A 126 17.91 -37.24 -5.21
N LEU A 127 17.55 -37.62 -6.44
CA LEU A 127 16.16 -37.64 -6.90
C LEU A 127 15.28 -38.56 -6.01
N ALA A 128 15.77 -39.75 -5.65
CA ALA A 128 15.02 -40.69 -4.82
C ALA A 128 14.69 -40.12 -3.44
N SER A 129 15.53 -39.22 -2.91
CA SER A 129 15.32 -38.52 -1.64
C SER A 129 14.46 -37.26 -1.77
N SER A 130 14.28 -36.75 -2.98
CA SER A 130 13.52 -35.52 -3.29
C SER A 130 12.02 -35.73 -3.12
N ILE A 131 11.24 -34.62 -3.10
CA ILE A 131 9.77 -34.70 -3.10
C ILE A 131 9.24 -35.42 -4.34
N HIS A 132 9.86 -35.22 -5.49
CA HIS A 132 9.49 -35.88 -6.75
C HIS A 132 9.73 -37.39 -6.69
N GLY A 133 10.90 -37.83 -6.22
CA GLY A 133 11.23 -39.24 -6.07
C GLY A 133 10.38 -39.95 -5.01
N GLN A 134 10.06 -39.25 -3.91
CA GLN A 134 9.14 -39.78 -2.89
C GLN A 134 7.72 -39.95 -3.43
N ALA A 135 7.23 -39.01 -4.25
CA ALA A 135 5.94 -39.14 -4.91
C ALA A 135 5.93 -40.36 -5.86
N ALA A 136 6.96 -40.50 -6.66
CA ALA A 136 7.11 -41.68 -7.53
C ALA A 136 7.13 -42.99 -6.75
N LYS A 137 7.84 -43.06 -5.60
CA LYS A 137 7.90 -44.25 -4.74
C LYS A 137 6.53 -44.57 -4.13
N LYS A 138 5.68 -43.59 -3.90
CA LYS A 138 4.30 -43.76 -3.41
C LYS A 138 3.33 -44.19 -4.53
N GLY A 139 3.81 -44.35 -5.79
CA GLY A 139 3.00 -44.71 -6.92
C GLY A 139 2.21 -43.56 -7.55
N ASP A 140 2.58 -42.33 -7.28
CA ASP A 140 1.97 -41.15 -7.89
C ASP A 140 2.28 -41.12 -9.40
N LYS A 141 1.23 -41.18 -10.23
CA LYS A 141 1.34 -41.21 -11.68
C LYS A 141 1.79 -39.90 -12.29
N ASP A 142 1.57 -38.80 -11.55
CA ASP A 142 1.96 -37.44 -11.96
C ASP A 142 3.43 -37.13 -11.58
N ALA A 143 4.10 -38.01 -10.82
CA ALA A 143 5.49 -37.82 -10.45
C ALA A 143 6.40 -37.78 -11.69
N PRO A 144 7.29 -36.74 -11.79
CA PRO A 144 8.15 -36.61 -12.98
C PRO A 144 9.22 -37.73 -13.03
N LYS A 145 9.46 -38.23 -14.26
CA LYS A 145 10.58 -39.10 -14.58
C LYS A 145 11.75 -38.26 -15.10
N CYS A 146 12.93 -38.85 -15.25
CA CYS A 146 14.12 -38.18 -15.79
C CYS A 146 13.81 -37.43 -17.11
N VAL A 147 13.09 -38.09 -18.02
CA VAL A 147 12.69 -37.54 -19.33
C VAL A 147 11.67 -36.40 -19.25
N SER A 148 10.96 -36.26 -18.15
CA SER A 148 10.01 -35.16 -17.96
C SER A 148 10.72 -33.81 -17.89
N CYS A 149 11.93 -33.81 -17.35
CA CYS A 149 12.78 -32.61 -17.22
C CYS A 149 13.81 -32.56 -18.37
N HIS A 150 14.52 -33.66 -18.65
CA HIS A 150 15.63 -33.71 -19.59
C HIS A 150 15.21 -33.87 -21.05
N GLY A 151 13.93 -34.12 -21.31
CA GLY A 151 13.43 -34.39 -22.68
C GLY A 151 13.61 -35.82 -23.15
N PRO A 152 13.36 -36.12 -24.44
CA PRO A 152 13.45 -37.45 -24.96
C PRO A 152 14.84 -38.04 -24.77
N ILE A 153 14.92 -39.29 -24.31
CA ILE A 153 16.18 -39.90 -23.88
C ILE A 153 17.21 -40.00 -25.03
N HIS A 154 16.77 -40.23 -26.25
CA HIS A 154 17.66 -40.31 -27.42
C HIS A 154 18.09 -38.93 -27.96
N ALA A 155 17.47 -37.86 -27.49
CA ALA A 155 17.79 -36.47 -27.84
C ALA A 155 18.14 -35.63 -26.62
N VAL A 156 18.46 -36.25 -25.50
CA VAL A 156 18.83 -35.51 -24.27
C VAL A 156 20.06 -34.67 -24.51
N LYS A 157 20.02 -33.40 -24.05
CA LYS A 157 21.10 -32.44 -24.26
C LYS A 157 21.74 -32.01 -22.92
N ALA A 158 23.04 -31.66 -23.00
CA ALA A 158 23.72 -31.09 -21.83
C ALA A 158 23.05 -29.79 -21.40
N SER A 159 23.04 -29.50 -20.11
CA SER A 159 22.43 -28.26 -19.54
C SER A 159 23.07 -26.98 -20.08
N SER A 160 24.31 -27.07 -20.60
CA SER A 160 25.03 -25.97 -21.24
C SER A 160 24.55 -25.65 -22.67
N GLU A 161 23.88 -26.58 -23.34
CA GLU A 161 23.34 -26.37 -24.67
C GLU A 161 22.08 -25.50 -24.64
N ALA A 162 22.03 -24.52 -25.54
CA ALA A 162 20.96 -23.52 -25.52
C ALA A 162 19.56 -24.05 -25.74
N ASP A 163 19.42 -25.19 -26.47
CA ASP A 163 18.15 -25.85 -26.75
C ASP A 163 17.85 -27.03 -25.79
N SER A 164 18.70 -27.29 -24.80
CA SER A 164 18.39 -28.22 -23.73
C SER A 164 17.17 -27.76 -22.93
N THR A 165 16.27 -28.69 -22.61
CA THR A 165 15.08 -28.39 -21.78
C THR A 165 15.47 -27.95 -20.37
N VAL A 166 16.64 -28.33 -19.89
CA VAL A 166 17.20 -27.93 -18.57
C VAL A 166 18.24 -26.84 -18.69
N ALA A 167 18.42 -26.22 -19.85
CA ALA A 167 19.22 -25.01 -19.99
C ALA A 167 18.60 -23.87 -19.16
N ARG A 168 19.44 -22.97 -18.63
CA ARG A 168 19.02 -21.87 -17.75
C ARG A 168 17.80 -21.12 -18.28
N LYS A 169 17.78 -20.75 -19.57
CA LYS A 169 16.69 -20.01 -20.20
C LYS A 169 15.38 -20.80 -20.33
N ASN A 170 15.48 -22.15 -20.44
CA ASN A 170 14.34 -23.03 -20.66
C ASN A 170 13.82 -23.68 -19.36
N MET A 171 14.55 -23.53 -18.25
CA MET A 171 14.26 -24.17 -16.97
C MET A 171 12.84 -23.83 -16.48
N ALA A 172 12.44 -22.56 -16.55
CA ALA A 172 11.12 -22.13 -16.11
C ALA A 172 10.00 -22.79 -16.92
N ASP A 173 10.18 -22.94 -18.25
CA ASP A 173 9.19 -23.59 -19.12
C ASP A 173 9.10 -25.08 -18.82
N THR A 174 10.21 -25.70 -18.48
CA THR A 174 10.23 -27.13 -18.11
C THR A 174 9.48 -27.38 -16.82
N CYS A 175 9.71 -26.57 -15.79
CA CYS A 175 8.96 -26.66 -14.53
C CYS A 175 7.48 -26.28 -14.71
N ALA A 176 7.19 -25.31 -15.57
CA ALA A 176 5.83 -24.83 -15.85
C ALA A 176 4.90 -25.90 -16.39
N LYS A 177 5.43 -26.95 -17.08
CA LYS A 177 4.60 -28.06 -17.63
C LYS A 177 3.66 -28.66 -16.58
N CYS A 178 4.07 -28.68 -15.32
CA CYS A 178 3.26 -29.14 -14.19
C CYS A 178 2.91 -27.98 -13.24
N HIS A 179 3.88 -27.15 -12.89
CA HIS A 179 3.73 -26.09 -11.87
C HIS A 179 2.99 -24.82 -12.37
N SER A 180 2.49 -24.78 -13.62
CA SER A 180 1.52 -23.79 -14.09
C SER A 180 0.14 -24.39 -14.40
N ASP A 181 -0.04 -25.72 -14.27
CA ASP A 181 -1.32 -26.37 -14.45
C ASP A 181 -2.16 -26.29 -13.17
N ALA A 182 -3.27 -25.56 -13.23
CA ALA A 182 -4.13 -25.34 -12.06
C ALA A 182 -4.73 -26.66 -11.52
N GLY A 183 -5.03 -27.64 -12.39
CA GLY A 183 -5.53 -28.94 -12.00
C GLY A 183 -4.48 -29.75 -11.26
N PHE A 184 -3.24 -29.73 -11.75
CA PHE A 184 -2.10 -30.36 -11.10
C PHE A 184 -1.85 -29.74 -9.69
N LEU A 185 -1.76 -28.40 -9.63
CA LEU A 185 -1.54 -27.68 -8.36
C LEU A 185 -2.61 -28.00 -7.31
N SER A 186 -3.87 -28.09 -7.75
CA SER A 186 -4.98 -28.44 -6.86
C SER A 186 -4.92 -29.89 -6.38
N ARG A 187 -4.62 -30.86 -7.27
CA ARG A 187 -4.53 -32.28 -6.88
C ARG A 187 -3.42 -32.53 -5.88
N HIS A 188 -2.30 -31.84 -6.03
CA HIS A 188 -1.13 -32.00 -5.17
C HIS A 188 -1.06 -30.97 -4.02
N GLN A 189 -2.12 -30.17 -3.82
CA GLN A 189 -2.23 -29.17 -2.74
C GLN A 189 -1.01 -28.22 -2.68
N ILE A 190 -0.51 -27.80 -3.86
CA ILE A 190 0.60 -26.87 -3.96
C ILE A 190 0.06 -25.45 -3.71
N PRO A 191 0.50 -24.75 -2.66
CA PRO A 191 -0.13 -23.49 -2.20
C PRO A 191 0.21 -22.28 -3.08
N VAL A 192 1.20 -22.41 -3.98
CA VAL A 192 1.68 -21.30 -4.82
C VAL A 192 1.05 -21.39 -6.20
N ALA A 193 0.26 -20.39 -6.55
CA ALA A 193 -0.34 -20.30 -7.88
C ALA A 193 0.68 -19.79 -8.90
N HIS A 194 0.82 -20.50 -10.02
CA HIS A 194 1.62 -20.09 -11.19
C HIS A 194 3.06 -19.61 -10.88
N PRO A 195 3.88 -20.37 -10.13
CA PRO A 195 5.20 -19.91 -9.70
C PRO A 195 6.15 -19.64 -10.88
N ALA A 196 6.04 -20.40 -11.96
CA ALA A 196 6.86 -20.20 -13.15
C ALA A 196 6.53 -18.88 -13.88
N ASP A 197 5.25 -18.52 -13.97
CA ASP A 197 4.82 -17.28 -14.62
C ASP A 197 5.22 -16.06 -13.78
N SER A 198 5.08 -16.15 -12.45
CA SER A 198 5.56 -15.17 -11.50
C SER A 198 7.09 -14.98 -11.59
N TYR A 199 7.84 -16.10 -11.66
CA TYR A 199 9.29 -16.04 -11.83
C TYR A 199 9.70 -15.35 -13.14
N LYS A 200 9.04 -15.66 -14.27
CA LYS A 200 9.34 -15.01 -15.56
C LYS A 200 9.19 -13.50 -15.51
N GLN A 201 8.27 -13.00 -14.71
CA GLN A 201 8.06 -11.55 -14.50
C GLN A 201 9.01 -10.94 -13.48
N SER A 202 9.72 -11.74 -12.69
CA SER A 202 10.68 -11.29 -11.69
C SER A 202 11.94 -10.66 -12.30
N VAL A 203 12.73 -9.97 -11.47
CA VAL A 203 14.04 -9.45 -11.90
C VAL A 203 14.98 -10.57 -12.35
N HIS A 204 14.95 -11.74 -11.70
CA HIS A 204 15.76 -12.89 -12.07
C HIS A 204 15.31 -13.50 -13.40
N GLY A 205 14.02 -13.76 -13.58
CA GLY A 205 13.48 -14.34 -14.80
C GLY A 205 13.74 -13.45 -16.01
N ARG A 206 13.53 -12.14 -15.89
CA ARG A 206 13.84 -11.18 -16.95
C ARG A 206 15.34 -11.12 -17.28
N ALA A 207 16.19 -11.18 -16.26
CA ALA A 207 17.64 -11.21 -16.48
C ALA A 207 18.09 -12.48 -17.23
N VAL A 208 17.54 -13.65 -16.86
CA VAL A 208 17.80 -14.91 -17.56
C VAL A 208 17.30 -14.88 -19.01
N ALA A 209 16.11 -14.32 -19.26
CA ALA A 209 15.57 -14.14 -20.62
C ALA A 209 16.47 -13.26 -21.51
N LEU A 210 17.17 -12.29 -20.90
CA LEU A 210 18.16 -11.43 -21.57
C LEU A 210 19.55 -12.08 -21.69
N GLY A 211 19.69 -13.37 -21.35
CA GLY A 211 20.96 -14.08 -21.39
C GLY A 211 21.98 -13.71 -20.31
N LYS A 212 21.53 -13.01 -19.25
CA LYS A 212 22.40 -12.64 -18.10
C LYS A 212 22.46 -13.81 -17.10
N GLU A 213 23.56 -13.86 -16.35
CA GLU A 213 23.65 -14.75 -15.20
C GLU A 213 22.74 -14.26 -14.09
N ALA A 214 21.68 -15.04 -13.77
CA ALA A 214 20.77 -14.78 -12.70
C ALA A 214 20.19 -16.10 -12.16
N ALA A 215 19.59 -16.06 -10.96
CA ALA A 215 19.02 -17.26 -10.35
C ALA A 215 17.89 -17.87 -11.20
N THR A 216 17.87 -19.20 -11.30
CA THR A 216 16.80 -20.00 -11.91
C THR A 216 16.06 -20.78 -10.83
N CYS A 217 15.05 -21.56 -11.21
CA CYS A 217 14.32 -22.43 -10.26
C CYS A 217 15.29 -23.33 -9.47
N SER A 218 16.24 -23.95 -10.15
CA SER A 218 17.22 -24.83 -9.53
C SER A 218 18.21 -24.12 -8.61
N SER A 219 18.47 -22.82 -8.84
CA SER A 219 19.38 -22.05 -7.96
C SER A 219 18.82 -21.87 -6.55
N CYS A 220 17.48 -21.88 -6.41
CA CYS A 220 16.81 -21.77 -5.12
C CYS A 220 16.39 -23.13 -4.58
N HIS A 221 15.79 -23.99 -5.41
CA HIS A 221 15.17 -25.25 -5.00
C HIS A 221 16.09 -26.48 -5.05
N GLY A 222 17.29 -26.36 -5.62
CA GLY A 222 18.13 -27.50 -5.98
C GLY A 222 17.74 -28.09 -7.34
N THR A 223 18.43 -29.15 -7.75
CA THR A 223 18.21 -29.81 -9.06
C THR A 223 17.51 -31.15 -8.90
N HIS A 224 18.22 -32.14 -8.34
CA HIS A 224 17.70 -33.49 -8.14
C HIS A 224 17.23 -33.74 -6.71
N ASP A 225 17.67 -32.92 -5.76
CA ASP A 225 17.42 -32.99 -4.32
C ASP A 225 16.34 -32.01 -3.84
N ILE A 226 15.36 -31.70 -4.70
CA ILE A 226 14.28 -30.75 -4.40
C ILE A 226 13.46 -31.22 -3.22
N LEU A 227 13.45 -30.45 -2.13
CA LEU A 227 12.73 -30.73 -0.88
C LEU A 227 11.67 -29.67 -0.59
N PRO A 228 10.57 -30.02 0.10
CA PRO A 228 9.57 -29.05 0.50
C PRO A 228 10.16 -28.03 1.48
N ALA A 229 9.64 -26.80 1.47
CA ALA A 229 10.12 -25.73 2.37
C ALA A 229 10.02 -26.07 3.87
N THR A 230 9.17 -27.03 4.23
CA THR A 230 9.01 -27.53 5.61
C THR A 230 10.14 -28.45 6.05
N ASP A 231 10.89 -29.05 5.11
CA ASP A 231 12.03 -29.91 5.45
C ASP A 231 13.24 -29.04 5.82
N SER A 232 13.84 -29.31 6.98
CA SER A 232 15.00 -28.54 7.46
C SER A 232 16.24 -28.63 6.57
N ARG A 233 16.32 -29.63 5.69
CA ARG A 233 17.40 -29.78 4.70
C ARG A 233 17.20 -28.94 3.46
N SER A 234 15.96 -28.53 3.18
CA SER A 234 15.61 -27.75 1.99
C SER A 234 16.36 -26.41 1.96
N SER A 235 16.87 -26.05 0.79
CA SER A 235 17.52 -24.75 0.55
C SER A 235 16.54 -23.58 0.69
N VAL A 236 15.25 -23.80 0.47
CA VAL A 236 14.17 -22.82 0.64
C VAL A 236 13.48 -22.91 1.99
N ASN A 237 14.01 -23.70 2.91
CA ASN A 237 13.55 -23.70 4.29
C ASN A 237 13.81 -22.33 4.93
N HIS A 238 12.87 -21.84 5.75
CA HIS A 238 12.94 -20.52 6.40
C HIS A 238 14.34 -20.21 7.01
N TRP A 239 14.94 -21.18 7.70
CA TRP A 239 16.24 -21.01 8.34
C TRP A 239 17.44 -20.97 7.37
N LYS A 240 17.23 -21.35 6.10
CA LYS A 240 18.28 -21.42 5.07
C LYS A 240 18.15 -20.38 3.97
N VAL A 241 17.01 -19.68 3.90
CA VAL A 241 16.76 -18.69 2.83
C VAL A 241 17.89 -17.66 2.71
N ALA A 242 18.38 -17.12 3.83
CA ALA A 242 19.48 -16.16 3.80
C ALA A 242 20.79 -16.73 3.23
N ALA A 243 21.10 -18.00 3.53
CA ALA A 243 22.25 -18.69 2.99
C ALA A 243 22.09 -18.98 1.48
N THR A 244 20.89 -19.35 1.05
CA THR A 244 20.56 -19.60 -0.36
C THR A 244 20.70 -18.33 -1.20
N CYS A 245 20.11 -17.23 -0.79
CA CYS A 245 20.26 -15.93 -1.44
C CYS A 245 21.72 -15.45 -1.40
N GLY A 246 22.39 -15.70 -0.29
CA GLY A 246 23.79 -15.35 -0.02
C GLY A 246 24.81 -16.02 -0.92
N GLN A 247 24.46 -17.09 -1.65
CA GLN A 247 25.35 -17.69 -2.65
C GLN A 247 25.78 -16.68 -3.72
N CYS A 248 24.86 -15.78 -4.09
CA CYS A 248 25.10 -14.70 -5.05
C CYS A 248 25.16 -13.32 -4.37
N HIS A 249 24.27 -13.05 -3.43
CA HIS A 249 24.13 -11.77 -2.71
C HIS A 249 24.92 -11.77 -1.38
N LYS A 250 26.20 -12.07 -1.43
CA LYS A 250 27.07 -12.32 -0.25
C LYS A 250 27.08 -11.17 0.76
N GLU A 251 27.28 -9.94 0.30
CA GLU A 251 27.32 -8.76 1.19
C GLU A 251 25.98 -8.48 1.84
N ILE A 252 24.91 -8.57 1.06
CA ILE A 252 23.52 -8.36 1.56
C ILE A 252 23.17 -9.41 2.59
N ALA A 253 23.53 -10.68 2.37
CA ALA A 253 23.28 -11.76 3.32
C ALA A 253 24.08 -11.54 4.63
N ARG A 254 25.32 -11.01 4.54
CA ARG A 254 26.11 -10.64 5.71
C ARG A 254 25.43 -9.51 6.49
N GLU A 255 25.05 -8.42 5.83
CA GLU A 255 24.33 -7.29 6.46
C GLU A 255 23.04 -7.75 7.14
N PHE A 256 22.25 -8.58 6.46
CA PHE A 256 21.03 -9.15 7.03
C PHE A 256 21.33 -10.00 8.26
N ASN A 257 22.33 -10.87 8.20
CA ASN A 257 22.70 -11.75 9.32
C ASN A 257 23.17 -10.97 10.56
N ASP A 258 23.70 -9.76 10.39
CA ASP A 258 24.11 -8.86 11.48
C ASP A 258 22.96 -7.95 11.96
N SER A 259 21.81 -7.95 11.28
CA SER A 259 20.65 -7.16 11.64
C SER A 259 19.84 -7.78 12.78
N VAL A 260 18.92 -6.98 13.37
CA VAL A 260 17.98 -7.48 14.39
C VAL A 260 17.12 -8.64 13.88
N HIS A 261 16.77 -8.64 12.60
CA HIS A 261 15.99 -9.70 11.98
C HIS A 261 16.81 -10.97 11.80
N GLY A 262 18.04 -10.86 11.28
CA GLY A 262 18.94 -12.01 11.13
C GLY A 262 19.36 -12.60 12.47
N GLU A 263 19.58 -11.76 13.48
CA GLU A 263 19.83 -12.23 14.85
C GLU A 263 18.62 -12.99 15.41
N ALA A 264 17.41 -12.49 15.21
CA ALA A 264 16.19 -13.18 15.63
C ALA A 264 16.02 -14.54 14.94
N VAL A 265 16.30 -14.61 13.62
CA VAL A 265 16.30 -15.89 12.86
C VAL A 265 17.31 -16.86 13.45
N LYS A 266 18.56 -16.43 13.72
CA LYS A 266 19.60 -17.28 14.35
C LYS A 266 19.18 -17.80 15.72
N ASN A 267 18.42 -17.01 16.47
CA ASN A 267 17.90 -17.37 17.79
C ASN A 267 16.62 -18.22 17.73
N GLY A 268 16.20 -18.68 16.55
CA GLY A 268 15.07 -19.58 16.37
C GLY A 268 13.69 -18.91 16.42
N VAL A 269 13.61 -17.61 16.24
CA VAL A 269 12.34 -16.88 16.18
C VAL A 269 11.70 -17.10 14.81
N ARG A 270 10.67 -17.92 14.74
CA ARG A 270 10.02 -18.30 13.47
C ARG A 270 9.30 -17.14 12.79
N ASP A 271 8.78 -16.20 13.56
CA ASP A 271 8.06 -15.03 13.04
C ASP A 271 9.03 -13.91 12.57
N ALA A 272 10.35 -14.09 12.76
CA ALA A 272 11.35 -13.15 12.24
C ALA A 272 11.40 -13.23 10.71
N PRO A 273 11.36 -12.09 9.99
CA PRO A 273 11.33 -12.11 8.54
C PRO A 273 12.69 -12.56 7.96
N VAL A 274 12.60 -13.25 6.82
CA VAL A 274 13.75 -13.58 5.96
C VAL A 274 13.62 -12.86 4.63
N CYS A 275 14.55 -13.04 3.70
CA CYS A 275 14.62 -12.30 2.43
C CYS A 275 13.29 -12.30 1.67
N ILE A 276 12.63 -13.46 1.58
CA ILE A 276 11.37 -13.63 0.83
C ILE A 276 10.17 -12.92 1.47
N ASP A 277 10.21 -12.65 2.77
CA ASP A 277 9.13 -11.93 3.45
C ASP A 277 9.05 -10.46 3.03
N CYS A 278 10.18 -9.90 2.61
CA CYS A 278 10.27 -8.54 2.09
C CYS A 278 10.21 -8.50 0.56
N HIS A 279 10.97 -9.38 -0.10
CA HIS A 279 11.15 -9.36 -1.55
C HIS A 279 10.12 -10.17 -2.34
N GLY A 280 9.35 -11.02 -1.66
CA GLY A 280 8.52 -12.04 -2.28
C GLY A 280 9.31 -13.30 -2.66
N GLU A 281 8.60 -14.34 -3.08
CA GLU A 281 9.20 -15.64 -3.37
C GLU A 281 9.55 -15.78 -4.86
N HIS A 282 8.56 -15.85 -5.72
CA HIS A 282 8.72 -16.08 -7.17
C HIS A 282 8.64 -14.79 -7.97
N LEU A 283 7.80 -13.83 -7.56
CA LEU A 283 7.69 -12.51 -8.18
C LEU A 283 8.56 -11.49 -7.43
N ILE A 284 9.87 -11.66 -7.51
CA ILE A 284 10.81 -10.67 -6.94
C ILE A 284 10.89 -9.48 -7.89
N MET A 285 10.31 -8.34 -7.48
CA MET A 285 10.22 -7.13 -8.29
C MET A 285 11.34 -6.13 -7.99
N ASP A 286 11.68 -5.32 -8.99
CA ASP A 286 12.54 -4.15 -8.79
C ASP A 286 11.86 -3.18 -7.81
N PRO A 287 12.55 -2.66 -6.78
CA PRO A 287 12.01 -1.67 -5.86
C PRO A 287 11.50 -0.39 -6.55
N LYS A 288 11.98 -0.07 -7.74
CA LYS A 288 11.50 1.06 -8.55
C LYS A 288 10.13 0.80 -9.21
N ASN A 289 9.70 -0.45 -9.30
CA ASN A 289 8.41 -0.78 -9.85
C ASN A 289 7.30 -0.33 -8.87
N PRO A 290 6.32 0.48 -9.28
CA PRO A 290 5.21 0.91 -8.41
C PRO A 290 4.44 -0.23 -7.76
N GLY A 291 4.34 -1.40 -8.41
CA GLY A 291 3.70 -2.60 -7.87
C GLY A 291 4.56 -3.39 -6.89
N SER A 292 5.84 -3.03 -6.71
CA SER A 292 6.72 -3.72 -5.77
C SER A 292 6.33 -3.39 -4.31
N PRO A 293 6.27 -4.38 -3.41
CA PRO A 293 6.08 -4.13 -1.99
C PRO A 293 7.24 -3.33 -1.37
N LEU A 294 8.38 -3.29 -2.04
CA LEU A 294 9.57 -2.52 -1.65
C LEU A 294 9.65 -1.14 -2.31
N ASN A 295 8.68 -0.78 -3.15
CA ASN A 295 8.61 0.59 -3.67
C ASN A 295 8.50 1.59 -2.52
N ALA A 296 9.02 2.80 -2.73
CA ALA A 296 9.04 3.84 -1.71
C ALA A 296 7.66 4.11 -1.08
N GLU A 297 6.59 4.02 -1.87
CA GLU A 297 5.21 4.22 -1.40
C GLU A 297 4.69 3.03 -0.58
N ASN A 298 5.14 1.81 -0.90
CA ASN A 298 4.60 0.56 -0.38
C ASN A 298 5.37 0.02 0.83
N VAL A 299 6.69 0.30 0.91
CA VAL A 299 7.58 -0.36 1.88
C VAL A 299 7.14 -0.19 3.33
N SER A 300 6.62 0.99 3.70
CA SER A 300 6.17 1.24 5.07
C SER A 300 4.89 0.50 5.43
N SER A 301 3.92 0.44 4.53
CA SER A 301 2.60 -0.17 4.79
C SER A 301 2.57 -1.65 4.44
N GLN A 302 3.08 -2.03 3.28
CA GLN A 302 2.96 -3.39 2.75
C GLN A 302 4.08 -4.33 3.22
N THR A 303 5.28 -3.81 3.47
CA THR A 303 6.42 -4.63 3.91
C THR A 303 6.62 -4.54 5.41
N CYS A 304 7.05 -3.38 5.93
CA CYS A 304 7.34 -3.23 7.35
C CYS A 304 6.06 -3.28 8.20
N GLY A 305 5.00 -2.63 7.73
CA GLY A 305 3.72 -2.51 8.44
C GLY A 305 2.98 -3.82 8.61
N ARG A 306 3.20 -4.80 7.73
CA ARG A 306 2.57 -6.12 7.83
C ARG A 306 2.87 -6.82 9.17
N CYS A 307 4.08 -6.66 9.68
CA CYS A 307 4.48 -7.23 10.97
C CYS A 307 4.47 -6.18 12.08
N HIS A 308 5.08 -5.00 11.86
CA HIS A 308 5.17 -3.94 12.87
C HIS A 308 3.84 -3.21 13.14
N GLY A 309 2.81 -3.47 12.35
CA GLY A 309 1.42 -3.05 12.59
C GLY A 309 0.54 -4.15 13.18
N ASP A 310 1.02 -5.38 13.29
CA ASP A 310 0.26 -6.48 13.89
C ASP A 310 0.45 -6.48 15.42
N ALA A 311 -0.64 -6.15 16.13
CA ALA A 311 -0.64 -6.08 17.59
C ALA A 311 -0.26 -7.40 18.26
N ARG A 312 -0.57 -8.55 17.65
CA ARG A 312 -0.25 -9.87 18.22
C ARG A 312 1.26 -10.14 18.19
N LEU A 313 1.90 -9.82 17.06
CA LEU A 313 3.35 -9.93 16.93
C LEU A 313 4.06 -8.92 17.84
N ALA A 314 3.58 -7.67 17.85
CA ALA A 314 4.13 -6.64 18.70
C ALA A 314 4.10 -7.03 20.19
N LEU A 315 2.98 -7.54 20.69
CA LEU A 315 2.85 -7.99 22.08
C LEU A 315 3.69 -9.24 22.38
N ARG A 316 3.80 -10.17 21.41
CA ARG A 316 4.59 -11.40 21.59
C ARG A 316 6.08 -11.14 21.77
N TYR A 317 6.60 -10.13 21.07
CA TYR A 317 8.03 -9.82 21.02
C TYR A 317 8.40 -8.51 21.72
N ASP A 318 7.50 -7.98 22.56
CA ASP A 318 7.67 -6.71 23.30
C ASP A 318 8.06 -5.54 22.37
N LEU A 319 7.42 -5.50 21.20
CA LEU A 319 7.58 -4.41 20.23
C LEU A 319 6.51 -3.35 20.48
N PRO A 320 6.83 -2.06 20.29
CA PRO A 320 5.84 -1.00 20.43
C PRO A 320 4.75 -1.11 19.35
N VAL A 321 3.48 -1.20 19.78
CA VAL A 321 2.30 -1.45 18.92
C VAL A 321 1.91 -0.28 18.02
N ASP A 322 2.46 0.92 18.25
CA ASP A 322 2.04 2.17 17.61
C ASP A 322 2.98 2.68 16.52
N ARG A 323 4.02 1.90 16.17
CA ARG A 323 5.08 2.37 15.26
C ARG A 323 4.54 2.72 13.87
N LEU A 324 3.68 1.87 13.33
CA LEU A 324 3.07 2.12 12.02
C LEU A 324 2.09 3.30 12.08
N THR A 325 1.23 3.34 13.08
CA THR A 325 0.20 4.40 13.19
C THR A 325 0.84 5.77 13.46
N SER A 326 1.83 5.84 14.35
CA SER A 326 2.55 7.09 14.63
C SER A 326 3.34 7.59 13.41
N TYR A 327 3.90 6.69 12.61
CA TYR A 327 4.53 7.06 11.34
C TYR A 327 3.48 7.54 10.32
N ALA A 328 2.38 6.81 10.14
CA ALA A 328 1.33 7.15 9.19
C ALA A 328 0.70 8.52 9.47
N ASP A 329 0.60 8.92 10.75
CA ASP A 329 0.12 10.22 11.19
C ASP A 329 1.17 11.33 11.11
N SER A 330 2.44 10.99 10.88
CA SER A 330 3.50 11.98 10.71
C SER A 330 3.42 12.67 9.34
N TYR A 331 4.05 13.84 9.20
CA TYR A 331 4.15 14.51 7.90
C TYR A 331 4.79 13.62 6.82
N HIS A 332 5.81 12.83 7.18
CA HIS A 332 6.44 11.89 6.24
C HIS A 332 5.46 10.83 5.75
N GLY A 333 4.71 10.22 6.67
CA GLY A 333 3.70 9.21 6.32
C GLY A 333 2.57 9.78 5.48
N LEU A 334 2.04 10.95 5.85
CA LEU A 334 0.99 11.64 5.08
C LEU A 334 1.46 12.04 3.68
N ALA A 335 2.67 12.62 3.57
CA ALA A 335 3.23 13.02 2.29
C ALA A 335 3.50 11.82 1.37
N LEU A 336 3.99 10.72 1.94
CA LEU A 336 4.20 9.47 1.19
C LEU A 336 2.89 8.88 0.69
N LYS A 337 1.87 8.87 1.52
CA LYS A 337 0.52 8.40 1.18
C LYS A 337 -0.13 9.21 0.06
N GLU A 338 0.24 10.50 -0.05
CA GLU A 338 -0.13 11.36 -1.16
C GLU A 338 0.82 11.28 -2.37
N GLY A 339 1.66 10.22 -2.48
CA GLY A 339 2.52 9.99 -3.64
C GLY A 339 3.82 10.79 -3.68
N LYS A 340 4.23 11.44 -2.59
CA LYS A 340 5.55 12.09 -2.53
C LYS A 340 6.63 11.07 -2.23
N VAL A 341 7.09 10.36 -3.25
CA VAL A 341 8.11 9.28 -3.15
C VAL A 341 9.46 9.71 -2.55
N THR A 342 9.73 11.01 -2.49
CA THR A 342 10.94 11.56 -1.83
C THR A 342 10.75 11.78 -0.32
N ALA A 343 9.52 11.58 0.21
CA ALA A 343 9.31 11.62 1.65
C ALA A 343 9.96 10.41 2.32
N ALA A 344 10.50 10.60 3.52
CA ALA A 344 11.15 9.53 4.24
C ALA A 344 10.16 8.43 4.62
N ASN A 345 10.51 7.17 4.35
CA ASN A 345 9.80 5.97 4.74
C ASN A 345 10.57 5.20 5.83
N CYS A 346 10.08 4.05 6.27
CA CYS A 346 10.73 3.25 7.31
C CYS A 346 12.19 2.93 6.93
N ALA A 347 12.42 2.49 5.69
CA ALA A 347 13.76 2.13 5.20
C ALA A 347 14.72 3.33 5.12
N SER A 348 14.19 4.54 4.86
CA SER A 348 15.01 5.76 4.79
C SER A 348 15.68 6.09 6.13
N CYS A 349 15.05 5.73 7.24
CA CYS A 349 15.57 5.98 8.58
C CYS A 349 16.29 4.76 9.17
N HIS A 350 15.71 3.56 9.03
CA HIS A 350 16.18 2.33 9.66
C HIS A 350 17.19 1.55 8.82
N GLY A 351 17.39 1.92 7.55
CA GLY A 351 18.13 1.10 6.59
C GLY A 351 17.27 -0.02 6.01
N VAL A 352 17.90 -0.87 5.18
CA VAL A 352 17.19 -1.94 4.44
C VAL A 352 17.61 -3.34 4.91
N HIS A 353 18.89 -3.67 4.91
CA HIS A 353 19.40 -4.99 5.28
C HIS A 353 20.08 -4.99 6.65
N SER A 354 20.88 -3.98 6.98
CA SER A 354 21.52 -3.83 8.29
C SER A 354 20.66 -3.00 9.24
N ILE A 355 19.45 -3.49 9.54
CA ILE A 355 18.54 -2.84 10.50
C ILE A 355 19.02 -3.16 11.91
N LEU A 356 19.56 -2.16 12.62
CA LEU A 356 20.17 -2.30 13.93
C LEU A 356 19.33 -1.60 15.01
N ARG A 357 19.47 -2.05 16.27
CA ARG A 357 18.85 -1.39 17.44
C ARG A 357 19.36 0.03 17.58
N SER A 358 18.52 0.95 18.08
CA SER A 358 18.93 2.33 18.31
C SER A 358 20.09 2.50 19.29
N SER A 359 20.32 1.50 20.14
CA SER A 359 21.46 1.45 21.07
C SER A 359 22.78 1.06 20.40
N ASP A 360 22.75 0.44 19.20
CA ASP A 360 23.98 0.08 18.49
C ASP A 360 24.61 1.35 17.87
N PRO A 361 25.88 1.64 18.13
CA PRO A 361 26.56 2.83 17.55
C PRO A 361 26.59 2.86 16.02
N ARG A 362 26.44 1.72 15.35
CA ARG A 362 26.41 1.61 13.89
C ARG A 362 25.03 1.92 13.31
N SER A 363 23.99 1.90 14.14
CA SER A 363 22.61 2.11 13.69
C SER A 363 22.40 3.50 13.14
N THR A 364 21.73 3.59 12.00
CA THR A 364 21.34 4.88 11.38
C THR A 364 20.44 5.71 12.30
N ILE A 365 19.69 5.05 13.20
CA ILE A 365 18.81 5.68 14.18
C ILE A 365 19.42 5.81 15.58
N ASN A 366 20.72 5.51 15.73
CA ASN A 366 21.43 5.83 16.96
C ASN A 366 21.46 7.36 17.15
N PRO A 367 21.28 7.90 18.37
CA PRO A 367 21.27 9.34 18.61
C PRO A 367 22.47 10.08 18.03
N ALA A 368 23.67 9.46 18.03
CA ALA A 368 24.89 10.04 17.45
C ALA A 368 24.83 10.14 15.92
N ASN A 369 24.04 9.31 15.24
CA ASN A 369 23.96 9.24 13.78
C ASN A 369 22.73 9.96 13.21
N LEU A 370 21.78 10.39 14.04
CA LEU A 370 20.52 10.99 13.58
C LEU A 370 20.76 12.23 12.71
N ALA A 371 21.73 13.07 13.07
CA ALA A 371 22.08 14.25 12.27
C ALA A 371 22.47 13.86 10.83
N LYS A 372 23.27 12.80 10.66
CA LYS A 372 23.66 12.28 9.35
C LYS A 372 22.46 11.68 8.61
N THR A 373 21.64 10.90 9.29
CA THR A 373 20.46 10.23 8.69
C THR A 373 19.42 11.23 8.21
N CYS A 374 19.05 12.19 9.04
CA CYS A 374 18.07 13.22 8.69
C CYS A 374 18.65 14.23 7.68
N GLY A 375 19.95 14.52 7.78
CA GLY A 375 20.68 15.45 6.91
C GLY A 375 20.73 15.02 5.45
N GLN A 376 20.48 13.75 5.12
CA GLN A 376 20.34 13.29 3.74
C GLN A 376 19.23 14.03 2.98
N CYS A 377 18.14 14.38 3.65
CA CYS A 377 17.02 15.11 3.07
C CYS A 377 16.91 16.54 3.61
N HIS A 378 17.23 16.77 4.89
CA HIS A 378 17.15 18.06 5.56
C HIS A 378 18.53 18.76 5.54
N GLN A 379 18.99 19.14 4.34
CA GLN A 379 20.27 19.81 4.15
C GLN A 379 20.37 21.13 4.94
N GLY A 380 21.51 21.36 5.59
CA GLY A 380 21.77 22.56 6.39
C GLY A 380 21.13 22.57 7.78
N VAL A 381 20.45 21.51 8.21
CA VAL A 381 19.81 21.37 9.52
C VAL A 381 20.67 20.51 10.47
N VAL A 382 21.87 20.11 10.04
CA VAL A 382 22.74 19.08 10.64
C VAL A 382 23.52 19.58 11.88
N ASP A 383 23.27 20.80 12.37
CA ASP A 383 23.91 21.30 13.57
C ASP A 383 23.36 20.64 14.85
N SER A 384 24.20 20.61 15.88
CA SER A 384 23.98 19.98 17.19
C SER A 384 22.70 20.39 17.94
N LYS A 385 21.95 21.35 17.42
CA LYS A 385 20.65 21.81 17.96
C LYS A 385 19.45 21.06 17.36
N PHE A 386 19.65 20.27 16.33
CA PHE A 386 18.64 19.38 15.78
C PHE A 386 18.46 18.17 16.72
N VAL A 387 18.04 18.44 17.93
CA VAL A 387 17.67 17.39 18.89
C VAL A 387 16.35 16.82 18.43
N ILE A 388 16.43 15.82 17.62
CA ILE A 388 15.26 15.04 17.19
C ILE A 388 14.82 14.21 18.38
N GLY A 389 13.74 14.57 18.98
CA GLY A 389 13.00 13.65 19.83
C GLY A 389 12.55 12.42 19.01
N PRO A 390 12.10 11.35 19.64
CA PRO A 390 11.66 10.16 18.91
C PRO A 390 10.64 10.53 17.84
N VAL A 391 10.86 10.07 16.60
CA VAL A 391 9.94 10.33 15.46
C VAL A 391 8.63 9.60 15.66
N HIS A 392 8.69 8.41 16.25
CA HIS A 392 7.52 7.65 16.69
C HIS A 392 7.02 8.16 18.04
N VAL A 393 6.35 9.30 18.03
CA VAL A 393 5.73 9.83 19.24
C VAL A 393 4.28 9.38 19.24
N GLN A 394 3.92 8.53 20.18
CA GLN A 394 2.52 8.31 20.50
C GLN A 394 1.93 9.65 20.95
N THR A 395 1.10 10.16 20.10
CA THR A 395 0.31 11.34 20.42
C THR A 395 -0.79 11.05 21.44
N SER A 396 -1.05 9.78 21.74
CA SER A 396 -2.10 9.34 22.68
C SER A 396 -1.59 8.90 24.06
N THR A 397 -0.30 8.60 24.22
CA THR A 397 0.24 8.10 25.50
C THR A 397 1.47 8.90 25.88
N GLY A 398 1.44 9.66 26.96
CA GLY A 398 2.52 10.21 27.79
C GLY A 398 3.91 10.57 27.23
N ALA A 399 4.25 10.15 26.03
CA ALA A 399 5.54 10.39 25.38
C ALA A 399 5.61 11.72 24.59
N ALA A 400 4.48 12.42 24.40
CA ALA A 400 4.48 13.75 23.79
C ALA A 400 4.94 14.81 24.79
N HIS A 401 5.59 15.86 24.29
CA HIS A 401 5.98 16.99 25.14
C HIS A 401 4.75 17.55 25.88
N PRO A 402 4.83 17.89 27.18
CA PRO A 402 3.68 18.32 27.98
C PRO A 402 2.87 19.46 27.33
N VAL A 403 3.53 20.44 26.71
CA VAL A 403 2.86 21.52 25.97
C VAL A 403 1.94 21.01 24.86
N VAL A 404 2.35 20.01 24.10
CA VAL A 404 1.52 19.41 23.02
C VAL A 404 0.31 18.70 23.62
N LEU A 405 0.48 18.02 24.74
CA LEU A 405 -0.63 17.39 25.48
C LEU A 405 -1.63 18.43 25.98
N TRP A 406 -1.16 19.52 26.59
CA TRP A 406 -2.01 20.63 27.04
C TRP A 406 -2.81 21.25 25.88
N ILE A 407 -2.17 21.53 24.74
CA ILE A 407 -2.84 22.04 23.54
C ILE A 407 -3.98 21.11 23.15
N ARG A 408 -3.72 19.81 23.09
CA ARG A 408 -4.73 18.80 22.71
C ARG A 408 -5.90 18.75 23.68
N TRP A 409 -5.64 18.67 24.96
CA TRP A 409 -6.67 18.68 25.99
C TRP A 409 -7.51 19.95 25.94
N THR A 410 -6.88 21.11 25.74
CA THR A 410 -7.60 22.38 25.57
C THR A 410 -8.56 22.33 24.40
N TYR A 411 -8.12 21.91 23.22
CA TYR A 411 -9.00 21.82 22.06
C TYR A 411 -10.05 20.70 22.18
N TRP A 412 -9.73 19.59 22.83
CA TRP A 412 -10.68 18.50 23.09
C TRP A 412 -11.85 18.95 23.99
N MET A 413 -11.65 19.91 24.85
CA MET A 413 -12.70 20.56 25.62
C MET A 413 -13.34 21.72 24.85
N LEU A 414 -12.52 22.59 24.24
CA LEU A 414 -12.98 23.79 23.57
C LEU A 414 -13.91 23.50 22.40
N ILE A 415 -13.55 22.55 21.53
CA ILE A 415 -14.33 22.24 20.33
C ILE A 415 -15.75 21.76 20.68
N PRO A 416 -15.96 20.70 21.48
CA PRO A 416 -17.32 20.25 21.82
C PRO A 416 -18.11 21.31 22.57
N MET A 417 -17.49 22.07 23.45
CA MET A 417 -18.17 23.13 24.21
C MET A 417 -18.64 24.25 23.27
N THR A 418 -17.76 24.74 22.40
CA THR A 418 -18.09 25.81 21.46
C THR A 418 -19.14 25.37 20.44
N LEU A 419 -18.93 24.22 19.80
CA LEU A 419 -19.87 23.71 18.81
C LEU A 419 -21.20 23.30 19.42
N GLY A 420 -21.19 22.71 20.62
CA GLY A 420 -22.41 22.39 21.38
C GLY A 420 -23.23 23.63 21.72
N PHE A 421 -22.57 24.70 22.17
CA PHE A 421 -23.21 26.00 22.39
C PHE A 421 -23.83 26.55 21.09
N MET A 422 -23.06 26.54 19.97
CA MET A 422 -23.54 27.03 18.68
C MET A 422 -24.76 26.23 18.17
N VAL A 423 -24.71 24.91 18.24
CA VAL A 423 -25.84 24.05 17.82
C VAL A 423 -27.07 24.33 18.68
N LEU A 424 -26.91 24.35 20.00
CA LEU A 424 -28.02 24.59 20.93
C LEU A 424 -28.65 25.96 20.69
N HIS A 425 -27.82 27.00 20.56
CA HIS A 425 -28.27 28.36 20.27
C HIS A 425 -29.08 28.43 18.97
N ASN A 426 -28.51 27.94 17.87
CA ASN A 426 -29.15 28.00 16.58
C ASN A 426 -30.42 27.14 16.51
N LEU A 427 -30.44 25.99 17.17
CA LEU A 427 -31.62 25.13 17.24
C LEU A 427 -32.78 25.83 17.99
N LEU A 428 -32.50 26.44 19.15
CA LEU A 428 -33.51 27.14 19.91
C LEU A 428 -34.05 28.36 19.15
N ASP A 429 -33.17 29.14 18.54
CA ASP A 429 -33.54 30.28 17.69
C ASP A 429 -34.40 29.85 16.49
N PHE A 430 -33.96 28.81 15.79
CA PHE A 430 -34.70 28.25 14.66
C PHE A 430 -36.09 27.76 15.01
N LEU A 431 -36.19 26.96 16.09
CA LEU A 431 -37.47 26.44 16.57
C LEU A 431 -38.40 27.58 16.99
N ARG A 432 -37.90 28.59 17.69
CA ARG A 432 -38.67 29.77 18.08
C ARG A 432 -39.24 30.52 16.88
N LYS A 433 -38.41 30.77 15.86
CA LYS A 433 -38.82 31.46 14.62
C LYS A 433 -39.80 30.65 13.77
N LEU A 434 -39.74 29.29 13.81
CA LEU A 434 -40.72 28.41 13.18
C LEU A 434 -42.08 28.41 13.91
N MET A 435 -42.07 28.41 15.25
CA MET A 435 -43.31 28.42 16.03
C MET A 435 -44.03 29.76 15.99
N TYR A 436 -43.27 30.85 15.82
CA TYR A 436 -43.79 32.20 15.77
C TYR A 436 -43.29 32.93 14.52
N PRO A 437 -43.79 32.55 13.32
CA PRO A 437 -43.31 33.11 12.07
C PRO A 437 -43.72 34.58 11.95
N ARG A 438 -42.75 35.36 11.50
CA ARG A 438 -42.95 36.80 11.22
C ARG A 438 -43.14 37.02 9.72
N PRO A 439 -43.95 37.98 9.31
CA PRO A 439 -44.14 38.30 7.90
C PRO A 439 -42.81 38.80 7.32
N HIS A 440 -42.42 38.26 6.16
CA HIS A 440 -41.22 38.64 5.45
C HIS A 440 -41.52 39.88 4.57
N HIS A 441 -41.20 41.06 5.05
CA HIS A 441 -41.35 42.28 4.26
C HIS A 441 -40.06 42.57 3.47
N VAL A 442 -40.10 42.39 2.16
CA VAL A 442 -38.94 42.55 1.25
C VAL A 442 -38.90 43.93 0.60
N SER A 443 -39.92 44.76 0.79
CA SER A 443 -40.04 46.09 0.10
C SER A 443 -39.74 47.24 1.04
N GLY A 444 -38.84 48.13 0.64
CA GLY A 444 -38.52 49.35 1.39
C GLY A 444 -37.13 49.93 1.07
N ALA A 445 -36.78 51.02 1.71
CA ALA A 445 -35.47 51.63 1.62
C ALA A 445 -34.35 50.65 1.99
N LYS A 446 -33.24 50.64 1.27
CA LYS A 446 -32.06 49.78 1.55
C LYS A 446 -30.99 50.59 2.27
N VAL A 447 -30.44 50.02 3.34
CA VAL A 447 -29.34 50.56 4.14
C VAL A 447 -28.04 49.87 3.84
N THR A 448 -26.93 50.62 3.78
CA THR A 448 -25.59 50.04 3.58
C THR A 448 -25.14 49.27 4.86
N ARG A 449 -24.98 47.96 4.71
CA ARG A 449 -24.42 47.08 5.76
C ARG A 449 -22.94 46.89 5.58
N MET A 450 -22.48 46.61 4.36
CA MET A 450 -21.07 46.42 4.01
C MET A 450 -20.60 47.41 2.98
N ASN A 451 -19.60 48.22 3.29
CA ASN A 451 -18.99 49.10 2.30
C ASN A 451 -18.16 48.26 1.29
N ARG A 452 -17.75 48.91 0.19
CA ARG A 452 -17.01 48.25 -0.89
C ARG A 452 -15.72 47.54 -0.38
N ASN A 453 -14.99 48.17 0.54
CA ASN A 453 -13.73 47.65 1.02
C ASN A 453 -13.95 46.41 1.92
N PHE A 454 -14.98 46.38 2.72
CA PHE A 454 -15.35 45.20 3.51
C PHE A 454 -15.79 44.04 2.63
N ARG A 455 -16.52 44.32 1.53
CA ARG A 455 -16.90 43.28 0.58
C ARG A 455 -15.69 42.70 -0.15
N ILE A 456 -14.70 43.51 -0.56
CA ILE A 456 -13.47 43.03 -1.19
C ILE A 456 -12.71 42.10 -0.24
N ALA A 457 -12.53 42.51 1.00
CA ALA A 457 -11.90 41.67 2.02
C ALA A 457 -12.68 40.34 2.23
N HIS A 458 -14.00 40.44 2.33
CA HIS A 458 -14.86 39.26 2.52
C HIS A 458 -14.83 38.30 1.33
N TRP A 459 -14.82 38.80 0.09
CA TRP A 459 -14.63 37.95 -1.10
C TRP A 459 -13.29 37.22 -1.08
N GLY A 460 -12.22 37.87 -0.63
CA GLY A 460 -10.94 37.21 -0.44
C GLY A 460 -11.04 36.05 0.56
N VAL A 461 -11.80 36.20 1.64
CA VAL A 461 -12.06 35.11 2.60
C VAL A 461 -12.93 34.02 2.00
N ILE A 462 -14.01 34.36 1.28
CA ILE A 462 -14.92 33.38 0.63
C ILE A 462 -14.16 32.45 -0.30
N PHE A 463 -13.19 32.93 -1.07
CA PHE A 463 -12.40 32.08 -1.96
C PHE A 463 -11.28 31.34 -1.23
N SER A 464 -10.59 31.99 -0.31
CA SER A 464 -9.41 31.41 0.34
C SER A 464 -9.77 30.37 1.42
N PHE A 465 -10.76 30.68 2.27
CA PHE A 465 -11.08 29.80 3.41
C PHE A 465 -11.54 28.40 3.00
N PRO A 466 -12.55 28.20 2.11
CA PRO A 466 -12.93 26.86 1.67
C PRO A 466 -11.78 26.12 0.96
N THR A 467 -10.97 26.85 0.17
CA THR A 467 -9.80 26.27 -0.47
C THR A 467 -8.80 25.75 0.56
N LEU A 468 -8.53 26.50 1.64
CA LEU A 468 -7.67 26.08 2.74
C LEU A 468 -8.22 24.86 3.47
N VAL A 469 -9.52 24.84 3.73
CA VAL A 469 -10.22 23.72 4.39
C VAL A 469 -10.06 22.46 3.53
N ILE A 470 -10.45 22.50 2.26
CA ILE A 470 -10.41 21.36 1.36
C ILE A 470 -8.97 20.84 1.19
N THR A 471 -8.03 21.73 0.89
CA THR A 471 -6.63 21.35 0.63
C THR A 471 -5.89 20.91 1.90
N GLY A 472 -6.23 21.47 3.06
CA GLY A 472 -5.65 21.10 4.36
C GLY A 472 -6.13 19.73 4.84
N PHE A 473 -7.43 19.51 4.81
CA PHE A 473 -7.99 18.21 5.22
C PHE A 473 -7.70 17.10 4.21
N ALA A 474 -7.50 17.41 2.91
CA ALA A 474 -7.06 16.41 1.93
C ALA A 474 -5.70 15.79 2.31
N LEU A 475 -4.79 16.57 2.90
CA LEU A 475 -3.52 16.02 3.42
C LEU A 475 -3.76 15.01 4.56
N LYS A 476 -4.68 15.32 5.48
CA LYS A 476 -4.94 14.44 6.64
C LYS A 476 -5.79 13.22 6.29
N TYR A 477 -6.70 13.36 5.33
CA TYR A 477 -7.67 12.34 4.92
C TYR A 477 -7.58 12.03 3.42
N PRO A 478 -6.44 11.53 2.92
CA PRO A 478 -6.22 11.30 1.49
C PRO A 478 -7.16 10.24 0.90
N ASP A 479 -7.65 9.30 1.70
CA ASP A 479 -8.56 8.24 1.26
C ASP A 479 -10.04 8.70 1.16
N ALA A 480 -10.36 9.90 1.64
CA ALA A 480 -11.72 10.41 1.59
C ALA A 480 -12.16 10.62 0.13
N PHE A 481 -13.41 10.28 -0.18
CA PHE A 481 -13.93 10.37 -1.55
C PHE A 481 -13.79 11.76 -2.18
N TRP A 482 -13.95 12.81 -1.37
CA TRP A 482 -13.86 14.21 -1.81
C TRP A 482 -12.40 14.70 -2.01
N SER A 483 -11.40 14.01 -1.43
CA SER A 483 -9.99 14.35 -1.63
C SER A 483 -9.41 13.75 -2.91
N ARG A 484 -10.01 12.66 -3.41
CA ARG A 484 -9.57 11.94 -4.62
C ARG A 484 -9.37 12.84 -5.85
N PRO A 485 -10.27 13.80 -6.19
CA PRO A 485 -10.06 14.66 -7.34
C PRO A 485 -8.78 15.50 -7.28
N LEU A 486 -8.31 15.85 -6.07
CA LEU A 486 -7.06 16.56 -5.86
C LEU A 486 -5.82 15.67 -5.97
N LEU A 487 -6.02 14.34 -5.96
CA LEU A 487 -4.98 13.31 -5.88
C LEU A 487 -4.89 12.45 -7.16
N MET A 488 -5.65 12.76 -8.22
CA MET A 488 -5.80 11.89 -9.40
C MET A 488 -4.67 12.00 -10.43
N TRP A 489 -3.80 13.01 -10.37
CA TRP A 489 -2.77 13.25 -11.38
C TRP A 489 -1.36 13.30 -10.81
N GLU A 490 -0.38 13.07 -11.65
CA GLU A 490 1.03 13.15 -11.29
C GLU A 490 1.38 14.55 -10.74
N GLY A 491 2.13 14.60 -9.64
CA GLY A 491 2.48 15.84 -8.97
C GLY A 491 1.38 16.45 -8.07
N HIS A 492 0.28 15.75 -7.83
CA HIS A 492 -0.86 16.21 -7.01
C HIS A 492 -0.45 16.73 -5.62
N PHE A 493 0.55 16.13 -4.97
CA PHE A 493 1.05 16.60 -3.67
C PHE A 493 1.57 18.04 -3.76
N ALA A 494 2.40 18.35 -4.78
CA ALA A 494 2.95 19.67 -4.99
C ALA A 494 1.86 20.67 -5.37
N PHE A 495 0.92 20.27 -6.24
CA PHE A 495 -0.22 21.08 -6.65
C PHE A 495 -1.11 21.45 -5.46
N ARG A 496 -1.54 20.45 -4.66
CA ARG A 496 -2.35 20.68 -3.46
C ARG A 496 -1.64 21.62 -2.48
N GLY A 497 -0.35 21.37 -2.22
CA GLY A 497 0.47 22.20 -1.35
C GLY A 497 0.65 23.62 -1.87
N GLY A 498 0.81 23.78 -3.18
CA GLY A 498 0.87 25.09 -3.84
C GLY A 498 -0.45 25.87 -3.70
N LEU A 499 -1.57 25.20 -3.97
CA LEU A 499 -2.92 25.78 -3.86
C LEU A 499 -3.22 26.19 -2.40
N HIS A 500 -2.88 25.35 -1.42
CA HIS A 500 -3.02 25.68 0.00
C HIS A 500 -2.25 26.94 0.39
N ARG A 501 -0.99 27.05 -0.02
CA ARG A 501 -0.14 28.20 0.27
C ARG A 501 -0.63 29.47 -0.43
N SER A 502 -1.07 29.37 -1.68
CA SER A 502 -1.64 30.50 -2.43
C SER A 502 -2.91 31.03 -1.76
N ALA A 503 -3.79 30.12 -1.33
CA ALA A 503 -4.99 30.49 -0.60
C ALA A 503 -4.66 31.13 0.77
N ALA A 504 -3.63 30.62 1.48
CA ALA A 504 -3.16 31.23 2.72
C ALA A 504 -2.65 32.67 2.53
N VAL A 505 -1.89 32.90 1.45
CA VAL A 505 -1.44 34.26 1.10
C VAL A 505 -2.63 35.18 0.82
N ILE A 506 -3.66 34.70 0.09
CA ILE A 506 -4.88 35.50 -0.18
C ILE A 506 -5.62 35.81 1.13
N LEU A 507 -5.79 34.82 2.03
CA LEU A 507 -6.45 35.05 3.32
C LEU A 507 -5.72 36.10 4.16
N VAL A 508 -4.41 35.97 4.31
CA VAL A 508 -3.58 36.91 5.07
C VAL A 508 -3.61 38.29 4.44
N ALA A 509 -3.46 38.38 3.12
CA ALA A 509 -3.52 39.65 2.39
C ALA A 509 -4.88 40.34 2.54
N SER A 510 -5.98 39.59 2.46
CA SER A 510 -7.34 40.12 2.65
C SER A 510 -7.56 40.63 4.09
N THR A 511 -7.06 39.88 5.06
CA THR A 511 -7.14 40.29 6.49
C THR A 511 -6.27 41.52 6.75
N LEU A 512 -5.04 41.56 6.25
CA LEU A 512 -4.17 42.72 6.36
C LEU A 512 -4.78 43.96 5.67
N TYR A 513 -5.34 43.78 4.45
CA TYR A 513 -6.05 44.84 3.75
C TYR A 513 -7.18 45.41 4.60
N HIS A 514 -7.99 44.55 5.23
CA HIS A 514 -9.06 44.95 6.14
C HIS A 514 -8.52 45.72 7.33
N VAL A 515 -7.49 45.23 8.03
CA VAL A 515 -6.88 45.89 9.20
C VAL A 515 -6.25 47.23 8.86
N ILE A 516 -5.51 47.30 7.74
CA ILE A 516 -4.88 48.53 7.24
C ILE A 516 -5.95 49.55 6.90
N HIS A 517 -7.02 49.14 6.23
CA HIS A 517 -8.14 50.01 5.88
C HIS A 517 -8.80 50.59 7.12
N LEU A 518 -9.06 49.79 8.16
CA LEU A 518 -9.58 50.24 9.45
C LEU A 518 -8.61 51.20 10.16
N ALA A 519 -7.31 50.99 10.06
CA ALA A 519 -6.31 51.87 10.68
C ALA A 519 -6.24 53.24 10.02
N ILE A 520 -6.37 53.33 8.71
CA ILE A 520 -6.24 54.56 7.92
C ILE A 520 -7.54 55.35 7.89
N ASN A 521 -8.69 54.68 7.71
CA ASN A 521 -9.98 55.35 7.49
C ASN A 521 -10.66 55.67 8.86
N LYS A 522 -10.70 56.95 9.21
CA LYS A 522 -11.31 57.41 10.49
C LYS A 522 -12.80 57.02 10.59
N ARG A 523 -13.55 57.01 9.47
CA ARG A 523 -14.99 56.70 9.47
C ARG A 523 -15.20 55.20 9.78
N ASP A 524 -14.36 54.35 9.23
CA ASP A 524 -14.51 52.91 9.42
C ASP A 524 -13.90 52.42 10.74
N ARG A 525 -13.08 53.22 11.42
CA ARG A 525 -12.58 52.95 12.79
C ARG A 525 -13.71 52.82 13.82
N MET A 526 -14.85 53.49 13.59
CA MET A 526 -16.04 53.33 14.47
C MET A 526 -16.61 51.90 14.39
N PHE A 527 -16.35 51.16 13.27
CA PHE A 527 -16.70 49.75 13.16
C PHE A 527 -15.98 48.92 14.25
N VAL A 528 -14.70 49.18 14.48
CA VAL A 528 -13.91 48.46 15.51
C VAL A 528 -14.52 48.62 16.89
N TRP A 529 -14.87 49.88 17.27
CA TRP A 529 -15.51 50.16 18.54
C TRP A 529 -16.88 49.47 18.68
N ALA A 530 -17.64 49.40 17.60
CA ALA A 530 -18.94 48.70 17.57
C ALA A 530 -18.81 47.19 17.69
N MET A 531 -17.65 46.62 17.31
CA MET A 531 -17.36 45.17 17.36
C MET A 531 -16.69 44.73 18.68
N ILE A 532 -16.30 45.68 19.55
CA ILE A 532 -15.78 45.30 20.87
C ILE A 532 -16.92 44.77 21.74
N PRO A 533 -16.75 43.56 22.34
CA PRO A 533 -17.73 43.03 23.30
C PRO A 533 -17.95 43.95 24.49
N GLN A 534 -19.20 44.07 24.89
CA GLN A 534 -19.63 44.86 26.05
C GLN A 534 -20.29 43.92 27.07
N ILE A 535 -20.44 44.41 28.33
CA ILE A 535 -21.14 43.67 29.39
C ILE A 535 -22.57 43.33 28.94
N LYS A 536 -23.21 44.26 28.20
CA LYS A 536 -24.54 44.00 27.58
C LYS A 536 -24.61 42.76 26.73
N ASP A 537 -23.56 42.41 25.98
CA ASP A 537 -23.53 41.22 25.12
C ASP A 537 -23.71 39.91 25.94
N ALA A 538 -23.15 39.87 27.16
CA ALA A 538 -23.33 38.73 28.03
C ALA A 538 -24.79 38.62 28.56
N THR A 539 -25.41 39.78 28.92
CA THR A 539 -26.82 39.81 29.32
C THR A 539 -27.74 39.49 28.15
N ASP A 540 -27.39 39.94 26.92
CA ASP A 540 -28.15 39.65 25.71
C ASP A 540 -28.15 38.14 25.40
N ILE A 541 -27.03 37.42 25.62
CA ILE A 541 -26.98 35.94 25.49
C ILE A 541 -28.02 35.31 26.41
N VAL A 542 -28.01 35.63 27.69
CA VAL A 542 -28.98 35.07 28.67
C VAL A 542 -30.43 35.41 28.29
N GLN A 543 -30.66 36.66 27.83
CA GLN A 543 -31.99 37.10 27.40
C GLN A 543 -32.47 36.33 26.15
N VAL A 544 -31.62 36.13 25.15
CA VAL A 544 -31.94 35.33 23.94
C VAL A 544 -32.33 33.89 24.32
N PHE A 545 -31.52 33.23 25.17
CA PHE A 545 -31.86 31.89 25.64
C PHE A 545 -33.20 31.87 26.39
N SER A 546 -33.41 32.81 27.31
CA SER A 546 -34.65 32.91 28.07
C SER A 546 -35.85 33.16 27.16
N TYR A 547 -35.71 34.01 26.15
CA TYR A 547 -36.75 34.30 25.16
C TYR A 547 -37.05 33.09 24.29
N ASN A 548 -36.00 32.42 23.74
CA ASN A 548 -36.18 31.29 22.88
C ASN A 548 -36.75 30.06 23.62
N LEU A 549 -36.46 29.88 24.88
CA LEU A 549 -37.06 28.89 25.76
C LEU A 549 -38.49 29.25 26.24
N GLY A 550 -38.96 30.46 25.93
CA GLY A 550 -40.29 30.93 26.37
C GLY A 550 -40.38 31.34 27.86
N ILE A 551 -39.23 31.46 28.55
CA ILE A 551 -39.19 31.87 29.95
C ILE A 551 -39.54 33.37 30.06
N THR A 552 -39.16 34.18 29.11
CA THR A 552 -39.55 35.60 29.00
C THR A 552 -40.24 35.86 27.67
N LYS A 553 -41.18 36.85 27.70
CA LYS A 553 -41.83 37.36 26.47
C LYS A 553 -41.09 38.57 25.91
N VAL A 554 -40.13 39.13 26.67
CA VAL A 554 -39.39 40.31 26.25
C VAL A 554 -38.30 39.93 25.24
N GLU A 555 -38.47 40.44 24.02
CA GLU A 555 -37.51 40.23 22.93
C GLU A 555 -36.21 41.04 23.19
N PRO A 556 -35.04 40.44 22.97
CA PRO A 556 -33.77 41.16 23.10
C PRO A 556 -33.63 42.26 22.02
N LYS A 557 -33.23 43.46 22.44
CA LYS A 557 -33.06 44.63 21.54
C LYS A 557 -31.57 44.85 21.29
N PHE A 558 -31.14 44.70 20.02
CA PHE A 558 -29.74 44.83 19.64
C PHE A 558 -29.40 46.18 19.04
N ALA A 559 -28.16 46.59 19.24
CA ALA A 559 -27.51 47.71 18.55
C ALA A 559 -27.11 47.34 17.14
N LYS A 560 -26.17 48.04 16.49
CA LYS A 560 -25.69 47.81 15.15
C LYS A 560 -25.22 46.35 14.91
N PHE A 561 -24.52 45.79 15.88
CA PHE A 561 -24.03 44.41 15.91
C PHE A 561 -24.50 43.72 17.18
N ASN A 562 -24.96 42.47 17.05
CA ASN A 562 -25.28 41.64 18.19
C ASN A 562 -24.04 40.89 18.71
N TYR A 563 -24.16 40.24 19.85
CA TYR A 563 -23.07 39.46 20.46
C TYR A 563 -22.56 38.35 19.52
N ALA A 564 -23.43 37.71 18.72
CA ALA A 564 -23.06 36.62 17.81
C ALA A 564 -22.10 37.10 16.74
N GLU A 565 -22.39 38.23 16.09
CA GLU A 565 -21.54 38.82 15.07
C GLU A 565 -20.21 39.33 15.65
N LYS A 566 -20.23 39.86 16.85
CA LYS A 566 -19.00 40.33 17.56
C LYS A 566 -18.09 39.13 17.88
N LEU A 567 -18.66 38.07 18.44
CA LEU A 567 -17.90 36.84 18.75
C LEU A 567 -17.32 36.22 17.50
N GLU A 568 -18.11 36.10 16.43
CA GLU A 568 -17.67 35.55 15.15
C GLU A 568 -16.52 36.37 14.55
N TYR A 569 -16.64 37.70 14.53
CA TYR A 569 -15.58 38.54 14.01
C TYR A 569 -14.28 38.43 14.82
N LEU A 570 -14.35 38.44 16.13
CA LEU A 570 -13.18 38.28 16.98
C LEU A 570 -12.56 36.90 16.88
N ALA A 571 -13.39 35.86 16.82
CA ALA A 571 -12.93 34.47 16.60
C ALA A 571 -12.24 34.33 15.24
N PHE A 572 -12.80 34.94 14.18
CA PHE A 572 -12.16 34.96 12.86
C PHE A 572 -10.81 35.70 12.88
N MET A 573 -10.72 36.86 13.48
CA MET A 573 -9.47 37.63 13.56
C MET A 573 -8.40 36.87 14.36
N TRP A 574 -8.79 36.33 15.54
CA TRP A 574 -7.91 35.51 16.36
C TRP A 574 -7.49 34.23 15.68
N GLY A 575 -8.44 33.49 15.13
CA GLY A 575 -8.17 32.25 14.40
C GLY A 575 -7.25 32.47 13.19
N THR A 576 -7.46 33.54 12.43
CA THR A 576 -6.57 33.90 11.30
C THR A 576 -5.14 34.19 11.78
N LEU A 577 -4.96 34.87 12.91
CA LEU A 577 -3.63 35.09 13.51
C LEU A 577 -2.97 33.77 13.90
N VAL A 578 -3.69 32.91 14.63
CA VAL A 578 -3.20 31.60 15.08
C VAL A 578 -2.85 30.71 13.90
N MET A 579 -3.73 30.63 12.88
CA MET A 579 -3.51 29.87 11.65
C MET A 579 -2.33 30.41 10.85
N THR A 580 -2.14 31.71 10.79
CA THR A 580 -1.01 32.34 10.09
C THR A 580 0.30 31.98 10.78
N VAL A 581 0.41 32.17 12.10
CA VAL A 581 1.63 31.88 12.85
C VAL A 581 1.98 30.40 12.81
N SER A 582 1.02 29.52 13.07
CA SER A 582 1.23 28.06 13.01
C SER A 582 1.53 27.60 11.58
N GLY A 583 0.83 28.15 10.58
CA GLY A 583 1.04 27.84 9.17
C GLY A 583 2.41 28.27 8.66
N LEU A 584 2.92 29.44 9.05
CA LEU A 584 4.28 29.89 8.74
C LEU A 584 5.33 28.97 9.39
N ALA A 585 5.12 28.57 10.63
CA ALA A 585 6.00 27.61 11.30
C ALA A 585 6.09 26.29 10.54
N LEU A 586 4.96 25.80 10.00
CA LEU A 586 4.91 24.58 9.19
C LEU A 586 5.48 24.78 7.77
N TRP A 587 5.26 25.97 7.18
CA TRP A 587 5.80 26.28 5.86
C TRP A 587 7.32 26.37 5.87
N PHE A 588 7.89 27.00 6.88
CA PHE A 588 9.33 27.17 7.06
C PHE A 588 9.90 26.14 8.05
N ASN A 589 9.44 24.88 7.94
CA ASN A 589 9.78 23.83 8.89
C ASN A 589 11.29 23.64 9.09
N ASN A 590 12.11 23.71 8.04
CA ASN A 590 13.57 23.61 8.16
C ASN A 590 14.18 24.74 9.01
N PHE A 591 13.64 25.98 8.88
CA PHE A 591 14.03 27.10 9.74
C PHE A 591 13.64 26.85 11.19
N MET A 592 12.42 26.37 11.41
CA MET A 592 11.93 26.07 12.77
C MET A 592 12.77 24.97 13.43
N LEU A 593 13.02 23.87 12.74
CA LEU A 593 13.85 22.77 13.25
C LEU A 593 15.31 23.16 13.49
N ARG A 594 15.84 24.14 12.77
CA ARG A 594 17.19 24.65 12.96
C ARG A 594 17.33 25.50 14.23
N HIS A 595 16.29 26.27 14.59
CA HIS A 595 16.37 27.27 15.66
C HIS A 595 15.59 26.88 16.93
N PHE A 596 14.61 25.98 16.82
CA PHE A 596 13.72 25.59 17.90
C PHE A 596 13.69 24.08 18.11
N PRO A 597 13.43 23.61 19.34
CA PRO A 597 13.22 22.19 19.61
C PRO A 597 12.01 21.64 18.81
N LYS A 598 12.05 20.37 18.47
CA LYS A 598 11.01 19.68 17.67
C LYS A 598 9.59 19.86 18.23
N TRP A 599 9.43 19.87 19.55
CA TRP A 599 8.10 20.02 20.17
C TRP A 599 7.38 21.32 19.75
N VAL A 600 8.12 22.36 19.32
CA VAL A 600 7.51 23.61 18.82
C VAL A 600 6.79 23.37 17.50
N THR A 601 7.39 22.60 16.59
CA THR A 601 6.73 22.22 15.33
C THR A 601 5.60 21.24 15.56
N ASP A 602 5.72 20.34 16.53
CA ASP A 602 4.64 19.43 16.91
C ASP A 602 3.46 20.21 17.51
N ALA A 603 3.73 21.22 18.35
CA ALA A 603 2.73 22.14 18.88
C ALA A 603 2.05 22.95 17.77
N ALA A 604 2.84 23.51 16.84
CA ALA A 604 2.30 24.22 15.68
C ALA A 604 1.39 23.33 14.83
N THR A 605 1.76 22.07 14.62
CA THR A 605 0.93 21.09 13.89
C THR A 605 -0.38 20.83 14.61
N ALA A 606 -0.34 20.61 15.93
CA ALA A 606 -1.54 20.38 16.73
C ALA A 606 -2.48 21.59 16.71
N VAL A 607 -1.94 22.78 16.97
CA VAL A 607 -2.72 24.03 16.94
C VAL A 607 -3.34 24.23 15.55
N HIS A 608 -2.55 24.13 14.48
CA HIS A 608 -3.01 24.34 13.12
C HIS A 608 -4.16 23.41 12.75
N TYR A 609 -4.04 22.13 13.11
CA TYR A 609 -5.08 21.14 12.83
C TYR A 609 -6.37 21.37 13.61
N TYR A 610 -6.26 21.54 14.95
CA TYR A 610 -7.44 21.69 15.79
C TYR A 610 -8.14 23.04 15.57
N GLU A 611 -7.38 24.10 15.34
CA GLU A 611 -7.94 25.41 15.00
C GLU A 611 -8.66 25.37 13.64
N ALA A 612 -8.07 24.70 12.64
CA ALA A 612 -8.74 24.48 11.34
C ALA A 612 -10.06 23.72 11.50
N LEU A 613 -10.09 22.72 12.37
CA LEU A 613 -11.30 21.95 12.66
C LEU A 613 -12.36 22.83 13.33
N LEU A 614 -11.98 23.58 14.37
CA LEU A 614 -12.87 24.50 15.09
C LEU A 614 -13.43 25.56 14.13
N ALA A 615 -12.56 26.24 13.39
CA ALA A 615 -12.95 27.28 12.44
C ALA A 615 -13.89 26.75 11.35
N THR A 616 -13.61 25.57 10.80
CA THR A 616 -14.45 24.95 9.77
C THR A 616 -15.85 24.70 10.27
N PHE A 617 -15.99 24.04 11.43
CA PHE A 617 -17.31 23.74 11.98
C PHE A 617 -18.02 24.98 12.52
N ALA A 618 -17.29 25.96 13.07
CA ALA A 618 -17.89 27.23 13.46
C ALA A 618 -18.51 27.96 12.27
N ILE A 619 -17.83 28.02 11.12
CA ILE A 619 -18.38 28.61 9.89
C ILE A 619 -19.57 27.80 9.37
N LEU A 620 -19.48 26.48 9.34
CA LEU A 620 -20.56 25.62 8.86
C LEU A 620 -21.82 25.68 9.75
N ILE A 621 -21.66 25.76 11.07
CA ILE A 621 -22.79 25.73 12.01
C ILE A 621 -23.32 27.13 12.28
N TRP A 622 -22.42 28.07 12.59
CA TRP A 622 -22.80 29.39 13.07
C TRP A 622 -23.02 30.38 11.94
N HIS A 623 -21.99 30.60 11.13
CA HIS A 623 -22.07 31.56 10.02
C HIS A 623 -23.12 31.17 9.00
N SER A 624 -23.10 29.88 8.56
CA SER A 624 -24.08 29.41 7.56
C SER A 624 -25.51 29.51 8.09
N TYR A 625 -25.75 29.27 9.37
CA TYR A 625 -27.06 29.49 9.97
C TYR A 625 -27.47 30.96 9.83
N MET A 626 -26.66 31.90 10.28
CA MET A 626 -26.96 33.33 10.29
C MET A 626 -27.20 33.93 8.89
N VAL A 627 -26.54 33.41 7.85
CA VAL A 627 -26.59 33.98 6.49
C VAL A 627 -27.45 33.21 5.51
N MET A 628 -27.83 31.95 5.82
CA MET A 628 -28.56 31.06 4.88
C MET A 628 -29.77 30.38 5.49
N PHE A 629 -29.68 29.91 6.72
CA PHE A 629 -30.69 29.04 7.33
C PHE A 629 -31.59 29.71 8.38
N ASP A 630 -31.26 30.94 8.79
CA ASP A 630 -32.16 31.74 9.64
C ASP A 630 -33.47 32.01 8.88
N PRO A 631 -34.64 31.64 9.42
CA PRO A 631 -35.93 31.83 8.77
C PRO A 631 -36.23 33.29 8.33
N LEU A 632 -35.60 34.26 8.99
CA LEU A 632 -35.77 35.69 8.63
C LEU A 632 -34.87 36.15 7.48
N VAL A 633 -33.87 35.34 7.11
CA VAL A 633 -32.86 35.66 6.09
C VAL A 633 -32.95 34.73 4.89
N TYR A 634 -33.51 33.54 5.09
CA TYR A 634 -33.60 32.49 4.06
C TYR A 634 -34.12 33.03 2.70
N PRO A 635 -33.55 32.67 1.52
CA PRO A 635 -32.52 31.62 1.36
C PRO A 635 -31.08 32.11 1.55
N LEU A 636 -30.78 33.42 1.48
CA LEU A 636 -29.42 33.95 1.58
C LEU A 636 -29.41 35.44 1.86
N ASP A 637 -28.58 35.89 2.79
CA ASP A 637 -28.24 37.34 2.93
C ASP A 637 -27.31 37.76 1.80
N THR A 638 -27.80 38.68 0.94
CA THR A 638 -27.07 39.19 -0.21
C THR A 638 -26.16 40.39 0.08
N ALA A 639 -26.03 40.80 1.33
CA ALA A 639 -25.24 41.99 1.73
C ALA A 639 -23.74 41.86 1.31
N PHE A 640 -23.20 40.65 1.20
CA PHE A 640 -21.84 40.45 0.71
C PHE A 640 -21.68 40.74 -0.82
N ILE A 641 -22.78 40.75 -1.59
CA ILE A 641 -22.81 41.02 -3.02
C ILE A 641 -23.02 42.53 -3.27
N ASP A 642 -24.14 43.06 -2.83
CA ASP A 642 -24.55 44.48 -3.14
C ASP A 642 -24.19 45.45 -2.00
N GLY A 643 -23.87 44.93 -0.81
CA GLY A 643 -23.55 45.71 0.38
C GLY A 643 -24.75 46.25 1.15
N LYS A 644 -25.95 45.87 0.78
CA LYS A 644 -27.19 46.50 1.28
C LYS A 644 -28.13 45.48 1.88
N VAL A 645 -28.87 45.91 2.91
CA VAL A 645 -29.99 45.16 3.50
C VAL A 645 -31.23 46.02 3.52
N PRO A 646 -32.46 45.45 3.48
CA PRO A 646 -33.69 46.20 3.68
C PRO A 646 -33.69 46.88 5.05
N ALA A 647 -34.09 48.15 5.12
CA ALA A 647 -34.18 48.89 6.38
C ALA A 647 -35.15 48.23 7.39
N GLU A 648 -36.21 47.63 6.84
CA GLU A 648 -37.21 46.90 7.65
C GLU A 648 -36.63 45.72 8.42
N HIS A 649 -35.62 45.06 7.83
CA HIS A 649 -34.89 43.99 8.55
C HIS A 649 -34.24 44.54 9.82
N TYR A 650 -33.71 45.78 9.82
CA TYR A 650 -33.15 46.42 11.02
C TYR A 650 -34.21 46.86 12.02
N ARG A 651 -35.40 47.18 11.56
CA ARG A 651 -36.51 47.55 12.46
C ARG A 651 -36.80 46.45 13.47
N HIS A 652 -36.84 45.22 13.03
CA HIS A 652 -37.12 44.08 13.87
C HIS A 652 -35.87 43.49 14.52
N ALA A 653 -34.83 43.20 13.76
CA ALA A 653 -33.64 42.57 14.29
C ALA A 653 -32.73 43.47 15.11
N ARG A 654 -32.78 44.80 14.85
CA ARG A 654 -31.85 45.80 15.47
C ARG A 654 -32.55 47.12 15.70
N PRO A 655 -33.57 47.14 16.54
CA PRO A 655 -34.44 48.32 16.74
C PRO A 655 -33.67 49.53 17.27
N GLU A 656 -32.66 49.35 18.10
CA GLU A 656 -31.82 50.48 18.60
C GLU A 656 -31.04 51.14 17.43
N TYR A 657 -30.49 50.32 16.52
CA TYR A 657 -29.75 50.84 15.36
C TYR A 657 -30.69 51.50 14.35
N TYR A 658 -31.88 50.92 14.09
CA TYR A 658 -32.92 51.53 13.25
C TYR A 658 -33.32 52.92 13.71
N ARG A 659 -33.58 53.11 15.01
CA ARG A 659 -33.87 54.44 15.63
C ARG A 659 -32.68 55.41 15.50
N ALA A 660 -31.43 54.88 15.55
CA ALA A 660 -30.24 55.75 15.34
C ALA A 660 -30.16 56.20 13.85
N LEU A 661 -30.49 55.35 12.86
CA LEU A 661 -30.52 55.70 11.48
C LEU A 661 -31.63 56.74 11.14
N GLN A 662 -32.82 56.61 11.77
CA GLN A 662 -33.88 57.61 11.67
C GLN A 662 -33.44 58.98 12.23
N ARG A 663 -32.88 59.02 13.43
CA ARG A 663 -32.35 60.26 14.03
C ARG A 663 -31.24 60.91 13.20
N ALA A 664 -30.50 60.11 12.45
CA ALA A 664 -29.47 60.58 11.50
C ALA A 664 -30.01 60.97 10.13
N HIS A 665 -31.34 60.92 9.89
CA HIS A 665 -32.03 61.18 8.60
C HIS A 665 -31.45 60.29 7.46
N LEU A 666 -30.99 59.09 7.76
CA LEU A 666 -30.45 58.16 6.78
C LEU A 666 -31.53 57.21 6.21
N ILE A 667 -32.69 57.17 6.85
CA ILE A 667 -33.92 56.49 6.39
C ILE A 667 -35.11 57.38 6.68
N GLU A 668 -36.06 57.40 5.75
CA GLU A 668 -37.30 58.18 5.88
C GLU A 668 -38.22 57.59 6.95
N GLU A 669 -39.02 58.41 7.64
CA GLU A 669 -40.05 57.92 8.52
C GLU A 669 -41.14 57.20 7.71
N PRO A 670 -41.70 56.08 8.22
CA PRO A 670 -42.80 55.43 7.55
C PRO A 670 -43.99 56.37 7.43
N THR A 671 -44.52 56.45 6.21
CA THR A 671 -45.62 57.37 5.85
C THR A 671 -46.96 57.03 6.46
N ASN A 672 -47.06 55.92 7.24
CA ASN A 672 -48.30 55.51 7.86
C ASN A 672 -48.13 55.36 9.39
N PRO A 673 -48.68 56.36 10.19
CA PRO A 673 -48.61 56.33 11.65
C PRO A 673 -49.37 55.21 12.34
N ALA A 674 -50.26 54.52 11.63
CA ALA A 674 -51.10 53.48 12.21
C ALA A 674 -50.29 52.16 12.51
N GLU A 675 -49.18 51.91 11.80
CA GLU A 675 -48.32 50.74 12.06
C GLU A 675 -47.49 50.88 13.32
N PHE A 676 -47.43 52.07 13.93
CA PHE A 676 -46.67 52.33 15.16
C PHE A 676 -47.48 52.13 16.45
N LYS A 677 -48.79 52.04 16.34
CA LYS A 677 -49.65 51.95 17.52
C LYS A 677 -49.68 50.60 18.21
N ASP A 678 -49.55 49.53 17.40
CA ASP A 678 -49.59 48.16 17.97
C ASP A 678 -48.39 47.78 18.83
N GLU A 679 -47.21 48.43 18.64
CA GLU A 679 -46.04 48.13 19.47
C GLU A 679 -45.93 48.97 20.73
N GLN A 680 -46.66 50.10 20.84
CA GLN A 680 -46.67 50.93 22.07
C GLN A 680 -47.64 50.45 23.12
N GLU A 681 -48.71 49.77 22.73
CA GLU A 681 -49.68 49.19 23.69
C GLU A 681 -49.14 48.01 24.47
N ASP A 682 -48.23 47.18 23.86
CA ASP A 682 -47.61 46.06 24.54
C ASP A 682 -46.50 46.49 25.57
N ASP A 683 -45.90 47.66 25.39
CA ASP A 683 -44.86 48.17 26.31
C ASP A 683 -45.47 48.86 27.55
N ASN A 684 -46.78 49.26 27.50
CA ASN A 684 -47.46 49.94 28.57
C ASN A 684 -48.37 49.05 29.44
N SER A 685 -48.52 47.75 29.06
CA SER A 685 -49.36 46.83 29.87
C SER A 685 -48.62 46.17 31.06
N GLY A 686 -47.44 46.61 31.36
CA GLY A 686 -46.59 46.05 32.41
C GLY A 686 -46.34 46.97 33.60
N GLY A 687 -47.33 47.76 34.08
CA GLY A 687 -47.05 48.64 35.23
C GLY A 687 -48.23 49.38 35.78
N GLU A 688 -49.22 48.73 36.42
CA GLU A 688 -49.92 49.31 37.55
C GLU A 688 -50.06 48.31 38.68
N PRO A 689 -49.63 48.64 39.89
CA PRO A 689 -49.97 47.83 41.06
C PRO A 689 -51.37 48.19 41.51
N HIS A 690 -52.33 47.28 41.41
CA HIS A 690 -53.58 47.40 42.13
C HIS A 690 -53.36 47.31 43.64
N GLU A 691 -53.33 48.49 44.25
CA GLU A 691 -53.61 48.69 45.69
C GLU A 691 -55.15 48.69 45.87
N LYS A 692 -55.60 47.89 46.85
CA LYS A 692 -56.85 47.87 47.56
C LYS A 692 -57.84 46.70 47.37
N ALA A 693 -57.98 46.04 48.39
CA ALA A 693 -58.94 45.67 49.41
C ALA A 693 -58.89 44.19 49.75
#